data_e8cc74dfb576c168fb249be799a0a41a
#
_entry.id   e8cc74dfb576c168fb249be799a0a41a
#
_cell.length_a   1.000
_cell.length_b   1.000
_cell.length_c   1.000
_cell.angle_alpha   90.00
_cell.angle_beta   90.00
_cell.angle_gamma   90.00
#
_symmetry.space_group_name_H-M   'P 1'
#
loop_
_entity.id
_entity.type
_entity.pdbx_description
1 polymer ?
#
loop_
_entity_poly.entity_id
_entity_poly.type
_entity_poly.pdbx_seq_one_letter_code
_entity_poly.pdbx_strand_id
1 'polypeptide(L)'
;MLAVAALLVFLAIGGSGASALPQGFQETTLPFTTLVNPTAIEFAADGRVFVAEKSGRIKIFSNLNDSTPDLFADLSANVHNFWDRGMLGLALDPGFTTGRPYVYVLYTFDAPIGGSPPTWGDNCPTPPGPTGDGCVVSARLSRLTANGNQMTGPEQVLINDWCQQYPSHSIGSLAFGGDGALYVSGGDGASFNFADWGQDGNPLNPCGDPPGGPGDPLSPPTAEGGALRSQDLRTPFDPLHPSDPTSLDGAILRINPDTGQGMPDNPLAGSSDPNERRIIAHGLRNPFRITIRPGTSEVWFGDVGWNTWEEINRIADPLGFVENFGWPCYEGVGHQPGYDSANLNICENLYAQGTGFDVPPHYAPPYYTYNHSAKVVPGESCPPNPDGTGASSSTAGVAFYTGGPFPDSYDGALFFADYSRDCIWVMFPGTNGLPNPNNKATFVAPAANPVDLQVGPDGALYYPDFDGGTIRRIAYAANQPPIASATGSPTNGPAPLTVNFNGNGSSDPEGGPLTYAWDLDGDGAFDDSTAVQPTYTYTQPGTYNARLRVTDNQNQSATSAPVAISANNTPPTGTIDAPAAGTTWKVGDLISFDGSATDPQQGTLPDSALSWELIMHHCPSDCHTHVIQTWLGDPLTWFFNAPDHEYPSYLELRLTATDAGGLTDTKSLRLDPRTVDLTFQSSPSGLQLVVGSSSGATPFTRTVIEGSNNSISAPSPQTLGGTDYAWSSWSDGGAQSHNVVANAAATYTAAFQALPPAQSANLALAKTGAMSGGNAVWNLSVGNQGPNAAQNVVVTDVLPSRVSFVSAPGCTYTGSTRTVRCELASLAQGGAASFTITTSVSGKGNGWITNTAQVSSSTPDPNTANNTATARLRP
;
A
#
# COMPACT_ATOMS: atom_id res chain seq x y z
N MET A 1 -2.13 30.02 53.01
CA MET A 1 -1.06 29.41 52.22
C MET A 1 -1.70 28.40 51.30
N LEU A 2 -2.11 28.83 50.13
CA LEU A 2 -2.62 27.98 49.07
C LEU A 2 -1.51 27.84 48.01
N ALA A 3 -1.09 26.62 47.78
CA ALA A 3 -0.19 26.27 46.67
C ALA A 3 -1.03 26.02 45.43
N VAL A 4 -0.82 26.82 44.38
CA VAL A 4 -1.39 26.62 43.05
C VAL A 4 -0.43 25.70 42.30
N ALA A 5 -0.90 24.46 41.98
CA ALA A 5 -0.21 23.56 41.09
C ALA A 5 -0.59 23.93 39.66
N ALA A 6 0.39 24.37 38.86
CA ALA A 6 0.23 24.58 37.43
C ALA A 6 0.29 23.23 36.70
N LEU A 7 -0.83 22.83 36.11
CA LEU A 7 -0.94 21.66 35.26
C LEU A 7 -0.44 22.05 33.84
N LEU A 8 0.76 21.59 33.49
CA LEU A 8 1.27 21.66 32.11
C LEU A 8 0.60 20.57 31.29
N VAL A 9 -0.35 20.98 30.46
CA VAL A 9 -0.91 20.12 29.39
C VAL A 9 0.09 20.08 28.24
N PHE A 10 0.78 18.96 28.08
CA PHE A 10 1.49 18.67 26.83
C PHE A 10 0.45 18.31 25.75
N LEU A 11 0.19 19.21 24.82
CA LEU A 11 -0.41 18.84 23.55
C LEU A 11 0.61 17.99 22.78
N ALA A 12 0.36 16.71 22.65
CA ALA A 12 1.03 15.88 21.68
C ALA A 12 0.58 16.32 20.27
N ILE A 13 1.42 17.05 19.57
CA ILE A 13 1.31 17.26 18.14
C ILE A 13 1.69 15.91 17.52
N GLY A 14 0.72 15.25 16.88
CA GLY A 14 0.95 14.03 16.10
C GLY A 14 1.79 14.37 14.86
N GLY A 15 3.13 14.36 15.02
CA GLY A 15 4.03 14.21 13.90
C GLY A 15 4.04 12.72 13.52
N SER A 16 4.04 12.39 12.22
CA SER A 16 4.42 11.08 11.72
C SER A 16 5.73 10.70 12.42
N GLY A 17 5.67 9.66 13.28
CA GLY A 17 6.82 9.24 14.07
C GLY A 17 7.96 8.88 13.12
N ALA A 18 9.11 9.53 13.30
CA ALA A 18 10.32 9.08 12.64
C ALA A 18 10.56 7.61 13.02
N SER A 19 10.84 6.74 12.04
CA SER A 19 11.16 5.34 12.29
C SER A 19 12.33 5.26 13.26
N ALA A 20 12.17 4.46 14.32
CA ALA A 20 13.26 4.23 15.26
C ALA A 20 14.24 3.22 14.64
N LEU A 21 15.33 3.76 14.10
CA LEU A 21 16.45 2.98 13.57
C LEU A 21 17.54 2.80 14.62
N PRO A 22 18.37 1.75 14.52
CA PRO A 22 19.59 1.65 15.31
C PRO A 22 20.53 2.84 15.03
N GLN A 23 21.35 3.18 16.03
CA GLN A 23 22.29 4.28 15.90
C GLN A 23 23.19 4.14 14.66
N GLY A 24 23.39 5.24 13.93
CA GLY A 24 24.17 5.28 12.70
C GLY A 24 23.43 4.86 11.43
N PHE A 25 22.19 4.39 11.54
CA PHE A 25 21.38 4.09 10.36
C PHE A 25 20.45 5.25 10.02
N GLN A 26 20.23 5.46 8.73
CA GLN A 26 19.32 6.46 8.21
C GLN A 26 18.40 5.82 7.16
N GLU A 27 17.12 6.12 7.26
CA GLU A 27 16.14 5.79 6.24
C GLU A 27 15.91 7.00 5.34
N THR A 28 15.90 6.74 4.04
CA THR A 28 15.58 7.74 3.01
C THR A 28 14.62 7.15 2.01
N THR A 29 13.75 7.99 1.46
CA THR A 29 12.91 7.61 0.33
C THR A 29 13.66 7.89 -0.96
N LEU A 30 13.73 6.91 -1.86
CA LEU A 30 14.30 7.16 -3.19
C LEU A 30 13.43 8.15 -3.98
N PRO A 31 14.00 8.93 -4.89
CA PRO A 31 13.26 9.92 -5.67
C PRO A 31 12.35 9.29 -6.75
N PHE A 32 12.10 8.01 -6.68
CA PHE A 32 11.28 7.25 -7.63
C PHE A 32 9.84 7.72 -7.58
N THR A 33 9.33 8.24 -8.70
CA THR A 33 7.97 8.76 -8.79
C THR A 33 7.04 7.80 -9.50
N THR A 34 5.75 8.03 -9.36
CA THR A 34 4.67 7.32 -10.08
C THR A 34 4.56 5.83 -9.83
N LEU A 35 5.19 5.29 -8.77
CA LEU A 35 4.99 3.90 -8.38
C LEU A 35 3.60 3.70 -7.75
N VAL A 36 2.98 2.58 -8.07
CA VAL A 36 1.67 2.17 -7.52
C VAL A 36 1.76 0.75 -7.02
N ASN A 37 1.60 0.56 -5.71
CA ASN A 37 1.71 -0.73 -5.05
C ASN A 37 2.94 -1.53 -5.52
N PRO A 38 4.16 -1.03 -5.32
CA PRO A 38 5.39 -1.74 -5.70
C PRO A 38 5.53 -3.01 -4.88
N THR A 39 5.77 -4.14 -5.56
CA THR A 39 5.82 -5.46 -4.92
C THR A 39 7.22 -6.02 -4.82
N ALA A 40 8.10 -5.74 -5.74
CA ALA A 40 9.47 -6.24 -5.75
C ALA A 40 10.44 -5.23 -6.37
N ILE A 41 11.69 -5.26 -5.92
CA ILE A 41 12.77 -4.43 -6.44
C ILE A 41 13.97 -5.30 -6.81
N GLU A 42 14.60 -5.02 -7.95
CA GLU A 42 15.78 -5.72 -8.42
C GLU A 42 16.83 -4.74 -8.95
N PHE A 43 18.09 -5.02 -8.67
CA PHE A 43 19.22 -4.19 -9.07
C PHE A 43 20.03 -4.88 -10.16
N ALA A 44 20.13 -4.26 -11.33
CA ALA A 44 21.00 -4.72 -12.39
C ALA A 44 22.47 -4.28 -12.13
N ALA A 45 23.42 -5.09 -12.55
CA ALA A 45 24.84 -4.80 -12.38
C ALA A 45 25.32 -3.52 -13.08
N ASP A 46 24.55 -2.99 -14.03
CA ASP A 46 24.81 -1.72 -14.71
C ASP A 46 24.24 -0.49 -13.99
N GLY A 47 23.63 -0.69 -12.83
CA GLY A 47 23.08 0.36 -11.96
C GLY A 47 21.61 0.67 -12.18
N ARG A 48 20.96 0.06 -13.17
CA ARG A 48 19.51 0.18 -13.33
C ARG A 48 18.75 -0.52 -12.21
N VAL A 49 17.59 0.03 -11.87
CA VAL A 49 16.71 -0.50 -10.83
C VAL A 49 15.37 -0.85 -11.46
N PHE A 50 14.96 -2.09 -11.30
CA PHE A 50 13.69 -2.59 -11.77
C PHE A 50 12.71 -2.67 -10.60
N VAL A 51 11.50 -2.19 -10.81
CA VAL A 51 10.43 -2.23 -9.80
C VAL A 51 9.19 -2.83 -10.43
N ALA A 52 8.70 -3.93 -9.85
CA ALA A 52 7.42 -4.50 -10.23
C ALA A 52 6.29 -3.84 -9.46
N GLU A 53 5.21 -3.52 -10.16
CA GLU A 53 3.95 -3.09 -9.56
C GLU A 53 2.95 -4.23 -9.56
N LYS A 54 2.16 -4.33 -8.51
CA LYS A 54 1.14 -5.37 -8.33
C LYS A 54 0.21 -5.54 -9.54
N SER A 55 -0.09 -4.44 -10.23
CA SER A 55 -0.93 -4.38 -11.42
C SER A 55 -0.35 -5.07 -12.67
N GLY A 56 0.91 -5.53 -12.63
CA GLY A 56 1.56 -6.16 -13.79
C GLY A 56 2.45 -5.23 -14.61
N ARG A 57 2.77 -4.05 -14.11
CA ARG A 57 3.72 -3.14 -14.74
C ARG A 57 5.11 -3.30 -14.14
N ILE A 58 6.12 -3.15 -14.98
CA ILE A 58 7.51 -3.14 -14.55
C ILE A 58 8.11 -1.81 -14.98
N LYS A 59 8.66 -1.09 -14.02
CA LYS A 59 9.33 0.19 -14.23
C LYS A 59 10.82 0.05 -14.06
N ILE A 60 11.58 0.81 -14.86
CA ILE A 60 13.03 0.88 -14.77
C ILE A 60 13.44 2.32 -14.46
N PHE A 61 14.29 2.46 -13.45
CA PHE A 61 15.02 3.67 -13.15
C PHE A 61 16.48 3.47 -13.58
N SER A 62 17.08 4.47 -14.22
CA SER A 62 18.45 4.38 -14.75
C SER A 62 19.51 4.25 -13.65
N ASN A 63 19.21 4.72 -12.45
CA ASN A 63 20.02 4.63 -11.23
C ASN A 63 19.20 5.06 -10.01
N LEU A 64 19.79 4.98 -8.81
CA LEU A 64 19.14 5.33 -7.54
C LEU A 64 18.69 6.80 -7.40
N ASN A 65 19.19 7.71 -8.24
CA ASN A 65 18.84 9.14 -8.23
C ASN A 65 17.85 9.52 -9.35
N ASP A 66 17.44 8.56 -10.16
CA ASP A 66 16.49 8.81 -11.24
C ASP A 66 15.08 8.99 -10.68
N SER A 67 14.40 10.06 -11.08
CA SER A 67 13.03 10.34 -10.61
C SER A 67 11.95 9.97 -11.64
N THR A 68 12.33 9.58 -12.84
CA THR A 68 11.41 9.37 -13.96
C THR A 68 11.61 7.99 -14.58
N PRO A 69 10.76 7.00 -14.25
CA PRO A 69 10.93 5.66 -14.77
C PRO A 69 10.58 5.54 -16.25
N ASP A 70 11.28 4.66 -16.93
CA ASP A 70 10.83 4.06 -18.17
C ASP A 70 9.86 2.90 -17.86
N LEU A 71 8.83 2.74 -18.68
CA LEU A 71 7.96 1.56 -18.62
C LEU A 71 8.64 0.42 -19.40
N PHE A 72 9.14 -0.59 -18.69
CA PHE A 72 9.76 -1.76 -19.29
C PHE A 72 8.74 -2.69 -19.94
N ALA A 73 7.71 -3.07 -19.20
CA ALA A 73 6.63 -3.91 -19.67
C ALA A 73 5.31 -3.56 -18.99
N ASP A 74 4.21 -3.75 -19.71
CA ASP A 74 2.85 -3.67 -19.18
C ASP A 74 2.14 -4.99 -19.48
N LEU A 75 2.02 -5.84 -18.48
CA LEU A 75 1.30 -7.12 -18.52
C LEU A 75 -0.06 -7.01 -17.83
N SER A 76 -0.52 -5.81 -17.49
CA SER A 76 -1.74 -5.59 -16.70
C SER A 76 -3.00 -6.21 -17.31
N ALA A 77 -3.04 -6.35 -18.64
CA ALA A 77 -4.14 -7.05 -19.32
C ALA A 77 -4.19 -8.56 -19.05
N ASN A 78 -3.09 -9.13 -18.58
CA ASN A 78 -2.94 -10.56 -18.26
C ASN A 78 -3.03 -10.84 -16.77
N VAL A 79 -2.83 -9.83 -15.93
CA VAL A 79 -2.69 -9.99 -14.48
C VAL A 79 -4.05 -9.84 -13.80
N HIS A 80 -4.40 -10.79 -12.94
CA HIS A 80 -5.52 -10.66 -12.00
C HIS A 80 -5.05 -9.94 -10.74
N ASN A 81 -5.29 -8.64 -10.63
CA ASN A 81 -4.84 -7.78 -9.53
C ASN A 81 -5.96 -7.60 -8.49
N PHE A 82 -6.24 -8.64 -7.72
CA PHE A 82 -7.30 -8.62 -6.70
C PHE A 82 -6.82 -9.27 -5.40
N TRP A 83 -7.00 -8.63 -4.24
CA TRP A 83 -6.52 -9.03 -2.91
C TRP A 83 -5.01 -9.35 -2.94
N ASP A 84 -4.60 -10.60 -2.60
CA ASP A 84 -3.19 -11.01 -2.59
C ASP A 84 -2.63 -11.32 -3.99
N ARG A 85 -3.49 -11.34 -5.00
CA ARG A 85 -3.13 -11.61 -6.39
C ARG A 85 -2.53 -10.39 -7.07
N GLY A 86 -1.69 -10.62 -8.07
CA GLY A 86 -1.02 -9.59 -8.84
C GLY A 86 0.30 -10.10 -9.40
N MET A 87 1.20 -9.20 -9.77
CA MET A 87 2.59 -9.49 -10.06
C MET A 87 3.39 -9.32 -8.77
N LEU A 88 3.90 -10.43 -8.21
CA LEU A 88 4.58 -10.44 -6.92
C LEU A 88 6.06 -10.81 -7.02
N GLY A 89 6.44 -11.65 -7.98
CA GLY A 89 7.82 -12.08 -8.19
C GLY A 89 8.49 -11.34 -9.33
N LEU A 90 9.72 -10.89 -9.10
CA LEU A 90 10.62 -10.29 -10.08
C LEU A 90 12.02 -10.82 -9.83
N ALA A 91 12.75 -11.20 -10.88
CA ALA A 91 14.16 -11.50 -10.80
C ALA A 91 14.87 -11.16 -12.11
N LEU A 92 16.11 -10.69 -12.02
CA LEU A 92 16.98 -10.49 -13.18
C LEU A 92 17.87 -11.72 -13.38
N ASP A 93 18.06 -12.15 -14.63
CA ASP A 93 19.05 -13.19 -14.95
C ASP A 93 20.43 -12.76 -14.45
N PRO A 94 21.21 -13.63 -13.78
CA PRO A 94 22.56 -13.30 -13.32
C PRO A 94 23.47 -12.82 -14.46
N GLY A 95 23.20 -13.22 -15.69
CA GLY A 95 23.87 -12.74 -16.90
C GLY A 95 23.20 -11.55 -17.58
N PHE A 96 22.30 -10.83 -16.92
CA PHE A 96 21.47 -9.78 -17.51
C PHE A 96 22.26 -8.73 -18.30
N THR A 97 23.40 -8.31 -17.79
CA THR A 97 24.29 -7.34 -18.46
C THR A 97 25.39 -8.00 -19.30
N THR A 98 25.49 -9.33 -19.28
CA THR A 98 26.57 -10.09 -19.92
C THR A 98 26.09 -11.03 -21.05
N GLY A 99 24.94 -10.73 -21.66
CA GLY A 99 24.43 -11.44 -22.83
C GLY A 99 23.18 -12.31 -22.61
N ARG A 100 22.61 -12.30 -21.41
CA ARG A 100 21.32 -12.91 -21.09
C ARG A 100 20.33 -11.85 -20.59
N PRO A 101 19.81 -10.96 -21.46
CA PRO A 101 19.01 -9.81 -21.05
C PRO A 101 17.59 -10.25 -20.68
N TYR A 102 17.47 -11.12 -19.68
CA TYR A 102 16.21 -11.71 -19.28
C TYR A 102 15.73 -11.20 -17.93
N VAL A 103 14.44 -10.92 -17.88
CA VAL A 103 13.68 -10.55 -16.68
C VAL A 103 12.63 -11.61 -16.45
N TYR A 104 12.59 -12.18 -15.26
CA TYR A 104 11.63 -13.20 -14.87
C TYR A 104 10.56 -12.59 -14.01
N VAL A 105 9.31 -12.96 -14.27
CA VAL A 105 8.14 -12.46 -13.55
C VAL A 105 7.24 -13.60 -13.14
N LEU A 106 6.73 -13.53 -11.91
CA LEU A 106 5.72 -14.43 -11.39
C LEU A 106 4.47 -13.63 -11.07
N TYR A 107 3.36 -14.01 -11.67
CA TYR A 107 2.10 -13.29 -11.50
C TYR A 107 0.88 -14.20 -11.61
N THR A 108 -0.23 -13.78 -11.05
CA THR A 108 -1.53 -14.44 -11.23
C THR A 108 -2.13 -14.04 -12.56
N PHE A 109 -2.28 -15.02 -13.45
CA PHE A 109 -2.84 -14.86 -14.78
C PHE A 109 -4.36 -14.88 -14.71
N ASP A 110 -5.03 -13.85 -15.26
CA ASP A 110 -6.48 -13.65 -15.13
C ASP A 110 -7.32 -14.64 -15.97
N ALA A 111 -6.99 -15.91 -15.88
CA ALA A 111 -7.76 -16.99 -16.46
C ALA A 111 -7.40 -18.33 -15.78
N PRO A 112 -8.33 -19.30 -15.73
CA PRO A 112 -8.01 -20.67 -15.36
C PRO A 112 -7.03 -21.29 -16.37
N ILE A 113 -6.43 -22.41 -16.01
CA ILE A 113 -5.48 -23.13 -16.88
C ILE A 113 -6.10 -23.37 -18.25
N GLY A 114 -5.37 -22.97 -19.30
CA GLY A 114 -5.84 -23.07 -20.70
C GLY A 114 -6.85 -22.00 -21.13
N GLY A 115 -7.26 -21.11 -20.22
CA GLY A 115 -8.13 -19.97 -20.50
C GLY A 115 -7.40 -18.78 -21.13
N SER A 116 -8.15 -17.71 -21.41
CA SER A 116 -7.63 -16.46 -21.96
C SER A 116 -8.04 -15.28 -21.09
N PRO A 117 -7.13 -14.33 -20.79
CA PRO A 117 -7.42 -13.16 -20.02
C PRO A 117 -8.15 -12.09 -20.87
N PRO A 118 -8.87 -11.14 -20.25
CA PRO A 118 -9.27 -11.19 -18.86
C PRO A 118 -10.51 -12.08 -18.67
N THR A 119 -10.50 -12.90 -17.62
CA THR A 119 -11.68 -13.67 -17.20
C THR A 119 -12.48 -12.88 -16.15
N TRP A 120 -11.80 -12.30 -15.17
CA TRP A 120 -12.39 -11.60 -14.05
C TRP A 120 -12.13 -10.07 -14.11
N GLY A 121 -11.08 -9.62 -14.83
CA GLY A 121 -10.52 -8.29 -14.63
C GLY A 121 -10.01 -8.17 -13.18
N ASP A 122 -9.78 -6.96 -12.70
CA ASP A 122 -9.34 -6.76 -11.30
C ASP A 122 -10.51 -6.90 -10.30
N ASN A 123 -11.27 -8.00 -10.39
CA ASN A 123 -12.47 -8.20 -9.57
C ASN A 123 -12.71 -9.69 -9.30
N CYS A 124 -13.50 -9.97 -8.26
CA CYS A 124 -14.06 -11.28 -7.98
C CYS A 124 -15.53 -11.10 -7.57
N PRO A 125 -16.46 -10.99 -8.55
CA PRO A 125 -17.87 -10.69 -8.29
C PRO A 125 -18.56 -11.85 -7.57
N THR A 126 -19.55 -11.53 -6.77
CA THR A 126 -20.37 -12.55 -6.09
C THR A 126 -21.71 -12.72 -6.78
N PRO A 127 -22.03 -13.96 -7.28
CA PRO A 127 -21.19 -15.13 -7.39
C PRO A 127 -20.10 -14.99 -8.49
N PRO A 128 -18.94 -15.74 -8.41
CA PRO A 128 -18.61 -16.77 -7.40
C PRO A 128 -18.20 -16.21 -6.03
N GLY A 129 -17.63 -15.01 -5.96
CA GLY A 129 -17.21 -14.35 -4.73
C GLY A 129 -15.87 -14.82 -4.15
N PRO A 130 -15.10 -13.87 -3.58
CA PRO A 130 -13.74 -14.15 -3.10
C PRO A 130 -13.69 -15.09 -1.89
N THR A 131 -14.81 -15.26 -1.17
CA THR A 131 -14.91 -16.09 0.04
C THR A 131 -15.99 -17.17 -0.10
N GLY A 132 -16.64 -17.26 -1.25
CA GLY A 132 -17.66 -18.26 -1.57
C GLY A 132 -17.09 -19.37 -2.42
N ASP A 133 -17.22 -19.23 -3.74
CA ASP A 133 -16.77 -20.26 -4.69
C ASP A 133 -15.31 -20.05 -5.17
N GLY A 134 -14.72 -18.88 -4.87
CA GLY A 134 -13.44 -18.45 -5.40
C GLY A 134 -13.50 -17.99 -6.86
N CYS A 135 -12.57 -17.18 -7.29
CA CYS A 135 -12.38 -16.79 -8.69
C CYS A 135 -11.15 -17.52 -9.23
N VAL A 136 -11.35 -18.66 -9.88
CA VAL A 136 -10.27 -19.51 -10.35
C VAL A 136 -9.41 -18.77 -11.38
N VAL A 137 -8.11 -18.72 -11.13
CA VAL A 137 -7.08 -18.22 -12.04
C VAL A 137 -5.92 -19.21 -12.10
N SER A 138 -4.91 -18.94 -12.91
CA SER A 138 -3.65 -19.69 -12.88
C SER A 138 -2.50 -18.80 -12.43
N ALA A 139 -1.49 -19.39 -11.78
CA ALA A 139 -0.22 -18.70 -11.60
C ALA A 139 0.62 -18.87 -12.88
N ARG A 140 1.39 -17.85 -13.23
CA ARG A 140 2.24 -17.85 -14.40
C ARG A 140 3.63 -17.35 -14.08
N LEU A 141 4.61 -18.17 -14.43
CA LEU A 141 6.01 -17.78 -14.49
C LEU A 141 6.40 -17.51 -15.93
N SER A 142 6.96 -16.35 -16.19
CA SER A 142 7.37 -15.96 -17.53
C SER A 142 8.75 -15.32 -17.56
N ARG A 143 9.40 -15.47 -18.71
CA ARG A 143 10.64 -14.80 -19.05
C ARG A 143 10.38 -13.71 -20.09
N LEU A 144 10.82 -12.50 -19.83
CA LEU A 144 10.76 -11.34 -20.71
C LEU A 144 12.15 -11.03 -21.23
N THR A 145 12.27 -10.64 -22.49
CA THR A 145 13.55 -10.24 -23.07
C THR A 145 13.69 -8.73 -23.08
N ALA A 146 14.77 -8.20 -22.52
CA ALA A 146 15.06 -6.78 -22.51
C ALA A 146 15.84 -6.34 -23.75
N ASN A 147 15.50 -5.18 -24.30
CA ASN A 147 16.29 -4.43 -25.26
C ASN A 147 16.41 -2.99 -24.76
N GLY A 148 17.55 -2.67 -24.10
CA GLY A 148 17.66 -1.43 -23.33
C GLY A 148 16.68 -1.42 -22.16
N ASN A 149 15.84 -0.40 -22.08
CA ASN A 149 14.83 -0.21 -21.04
C ASN A 149 13.42 -0.66 -21.45
N GLN A 150 13.29 -1.47 -22.49
CA GLN A 150 12.01 -1.94 -22.97
C GLN A 150 12.02 -3.45 -23.20
N MET A 151 10.90 -4.09 -22.96
CA MET A 151 10.65 -5.45 -23.34
C MET A 151 10.60 -5.57 -24.87
N THR A 152 11.21 -6.61 -25.41
CA THR A 152 11.17 -6.92 -26.83
C THR A 152 10.67 -8.34 -27.07
N GLY A 153 9.87 -8.52 -28.11
CA GLY A 153 9.25 -9.81 -28.43
C GLY A 153 8.11 -10.17 -27.47
N PRO A 154 7.51 -11.36 -27.66
CA PRO A 154 6.45 -11.85 -26.82
C PRO A 154 7.00 -12.34 -25.47
N GLU A 155 6.13 -12.38 -24.47
CA GLU A 155 6.33 -13.08 -23.22
C GLU A 155 6.59 -14.57 -23.47
N GLN A 156 7.66 -15.12 -22.90
CA GLN A 156 7.94 -16.55 -22.92
C GLN A 156 7.42 -17.18 -21.63
N VAL A 157 6.33 -17.91 -21.72
CA VAL A 157 5.74 -18.62 -20.59
C VAL A 157 6.58 -19.86 -20.27
N LEU A 158 6.98 -20.00 -19.02
CA LEU A 158 7.78 -21.13 -18.51
C LEU A 158 6.93 -22.12 -17.71
N ILE A 159 6.01 -21.60 -16.90
CA ILE A 159 5.04 -22.38 -16.11
C ILE A 159 3.69 -21.67 -16.22
N ASN A 160 2.60 -22.43 -16.45
CA ASN A 160 1.22 -21.93 -16.54
C ASN A 160 0.16 -22.98 -16.14
N ASP A 161 0.60 -24.06 -15.53
CA ASP A 161 -0.20 -25.19 -15.07
C ASP A 161 -0.42 -25.18 -13.54
N TRP A 162 -0.51 -24.00 -12.96
CA TRP A 162 -0.59 -23.75 -11.53
C TRP A 162 -1.95 -23.15 -11.18
N CYS A 163 -2.87 -23.96 -10.66
CA CYS A 163 -4.23 -23.54 -10.40
C CYS A 163 -4.38 -22.79 -9.06
N GLN A 164 -5.15 -21.72 -9.06
CA GLN A 164 -5.38 -20.88 -7.87
C GLN A 164 -6.88 -20.59 -7.72
N GLN A 165 -7.53 -21.17 -6.73
CA GLN A 165 -8.98 -21.04 -6.56
C GLN A 165 -9.36 -19.74 -5.87
N TYR A 166 -8.85 -19.49 -4.66
CA TYR A 166 -9.17 -18.29 -3.89
C TYR A 166 -8.17 -17.17 -4.12
N PRO A 167 -8.57 -15.90 -3.96
CA PRO A 167 -7.68 -14.76 -4.18
C PRO A 167 -6.74 -14.46 -2.98
N SER A 168 -6.43 -15.46 -2.18
CA SER A 168 -5.49 -15.42 -1.06
C SER A 168 -4.39 -16.46 -1.27
N HIS A 169 -3.21 -16.22 -0.68
CA HIS A 169 -2.05 -17.12 -0.67
C HIS A 169 -1.69 -17.65 -2.06
N SER A 170 -1.66 -16.79 -3.07
CA SER A 170 -1.61 -17.26 -4.45
C SER A 170 -0.19 -17.61 -4.90
N ILE A 171 0.69 -16.63 -5.02
CA ILE A 171 2.05 -16.76 -5.50
C ILE A 171 3.00 -16.03 -4.56
N GLY A 172 4.29 -16.36 -4.67
CA GLY A 172 5.31 -15.74 -3.86
C GLY A 172 6.33 -14.96 -4.68
N SER A 173 7.57 -15.42 -4.67
CA SER A 173 8.73 -14.66 -5.08
C SER A 173 9.65 -15.51 -5.99
N LEU A 174 10.68 -14.85 -6.53
CA LEU A 174 11.71 -15.43 -7.38
C LEU A 174 13.09 -15.10 -6.79
N ALA A 175 14.00 -16.06 -6.84
CA ALA A 175 15.40 -15.83 -6.51
C ALA A 175 16.32 -16.70 -7.35
N PHE A 176 17.45 -16.17 -7.83
CA PHE A 176 18.49 -16.99 -8.46
C PHE A 176 19.44 -17.55 -7.41
N GLY A 177 19.70 -18.85 -7.51
CA GLY A 177 20.78 -19.49 -6.77
C GLY A 177 22.15 -19.28 -7.39
N GLY A 178 23.20 -19.41 -6.60
CA GLY A 178 24.58 -19.41 -7.08
C GLY A 178 24.89 -20.57 -8.06
N ASP A 179 24.02 -21.56 -8.12
CA ASP A 179 24.05 -22.70 -9.03
C ASP A 179 23.40 -22.38 -10.41
N GLY A 180 22.87 -21.17 -10.59
CA GLY A 180 22.19 -20.72 -11.80
C GLY A 180 20.75 -21.22 -11.95
N ALA A 181 20.21 -21.94 -10.98
CA ALA A 181 18.81 -22.32 -10.97
C ALA A 181 17.94 -21.13 -10.55
N LEU A 182 16.69 -21.08 -11.05
CA LEU A 182 15.69 -20.15 -10.58
C LEU A 182 14.82 -20.85 -9.53
N TYR A 183 14.75 -20.26 -8.35
CA TYR A 183 13.88 -20.68 -7.26
C TYR A 183 12.58 -19.89 -7.29
N VAL A 184 11.45 -20.57 -7.10
CA VAL A 184 10.11 -20.00 -7.23
C VAL A 184 9.26 -20.44 -6.06
N SER A 185 8.53 -19.55 -5.42
CA SER A 185 7.62 -19.90 -4.34
C SER A 185 6.17 -19.61 -4.72
N GLY A 186 5.26 -20.39 -4.17
CA GLY A 186 3.84 -20.13 -4.31
C GLY A 186 3.02 -20.73 -3.20
N GLY A 187 1.95 -20.02 -2.84
CA GLY A 187 1.05 -20.39 -1.79
C GLY A 187 0.02 -21.44 -2.16
N ASP A 188 -0.82 -21.82 -1.19
CA ASP A 188 -1.79 -22.89 -1.32
C ASP A 188 -3.02 -22.53 -2.18
N GLY A 189 -3.25 -21.24 -2.46
CA GLY A 189 -4.41 -20.77 -3.24
C GLY A 189 -5.76 -21.12 -2.64
N ALA A 190 -5.81 -21.48 -1.36
CA ALA A 190 -6.97 -21.94 -0.63
C ALA A 190 -7.70 -20.79 0.10
N SER A 191 -8.83 -21.10 0.70
CA SER A 191 -9.60 -20.14 1.51
C SER A 191 -8.88 -19.81 2.82
N PHE A 192 -8.85 -18.54 3.20
CA PHE A 192 -8.33 -18.10 4.49
C PHE A 192 -9.44 -18.05 5.59
N ASN A 193 -10.72 -18.22 5.23
CA ASN A 193 -11.84 -18.06 6.15
C ASN A 193 -12.21 -19.34 6.90
N PHE A 194 -11.84 -20.49 6.39
CA PHE A 194 -12.19 -21.80 6.95
C PHE A 194 -11.12 -22.84 6.60
N ALA A 195 -11.13 -23.98 7.32
CA ALA A 195 -10.28 -25.11 6.96
C ALA A 195 -10.77 -25.70 5.62
N ASP A 196 -9.99 -25.43 4.56
CA ASP A 196 -10.34 -25.75 3.19
C ASP A 196 -9.61 -27.03 2.75
N TRP A 197 -10.38 -28.07 2.50
CA TRP A 197 -9.88 -29.35 1.93
C TRP A 197 -10.52 -29.65 0.56
N GLY A 198 -11.06 -28.64 -0.13
CA GLY A 198 -11.72 -28.76 -1.42
C GLY A 198 -13.23 -29.00 -1.34
N GLN A 199 -13.85 -28.83 -0.17
CA GLN A 199 -15.28 -29.06 0.06
C GLN A 199 -16.18 -27.94 -0.47
N ASP A 200 -15.62 -26.78 -0.71
CA ASP A 200 -16.34 -25.59 -1.14
C ASP A 200 -15.99 -25.18 -2.57
N GLY A 201 -16.79 -24.32 -3.14
CA GLY A 201 -16.65 -23.82 -4.49
C GLY A 201 -17.72 -24.34 -5.46
N ASN A 202 -17.88 -23.70 -6.60
CA ASN A 202 -18.78 -24.11 -7.66
C ASN A 202 -18.14 -23.98 -9.05
N PRO A 203 -17.61 -25.05 -9.68
CA PRO A 203 -17.70 -26.44 -9.20
C PRO A 203 -16.89 -26.67 -7.92
N LEU A 204 -17.24 -27.67 -7.17
CA LEU A 204 -16.41 -28.13 -6.05
C LEU A 204 -15.06 -28.60 -6.58
N ASN A 205 -14.00 -28.28 -5.86
CA ASN A 205 -12.62 -28.63 -6.20
C ASN A 205 -12.27 -28.30 -7.66
N PRO A 206 -12.30 -27.00 -8.07
CA PRO A 206 -12.23 -26.60 -9.48
C PRO A 206 -10.81 -26.72 -10.08
N CYS A 207 -9.79 -26.97 -9.26
CA CYS A 207 -8.42 -27.15 -9.71
C CYS A 207 -8.14 -28.58 -10.21
N GLY A 208 -9.12 -29.45 -10.18
CA GLY A 208 -9.04 -30.78 -10.78
C GLY A 208 -8.39 -31.84 -9.90
N ASP A 209 -8.21 -31.52 -8.62
CA ASP A 209 -7.74 -32.51 -7.65
C ASP A 209 -8.72 -33.69 -7.57
N PRO A 210 -8.25 -34.89 -7.22
CA PRO A 210 -9.13 -36.04 -7.17
C PRO A 210 -10.27 -35.79 -6.17
N PRO A 211 -11.49 -36.22 -6.53
CA PRO A 211 -12.53 -36.28 -5.55
C PRO A 211 -12.05 -37.18 -4.45
N GLY A 212 -11.95 -36.76 -3.20
CA GLY A 212 -11.60 -37.61 -2.07
C GLY A 212 -12.37 -38.92 -2.14
N GLY A 213 -11.92 -39.95 -1.67
CA GLY A 213 -12.27 -41.36 -1.71
C GLY A 213 -13.61 -41.90 -2.23
N PRO A 214 -13.76 -43.19 -2.33
CA PRO A 214 -14.94 -43.83 -2.93
C PRO A 214 -16.24 -43.52 -2.14
N GLY A 215 -17.13 -42.77 -2.77
CA GLY A 215 -18.50 -42.55 -2.29
C GLY A 215 -18.83 -41.17 -1.81
N ASP A 216 -17.85 -40.40 -1.34
CA ASP A 216 -18.00 -38.97 -1.06
C ASP A 216 -16.66 -38.29 -1.25
N PRO A 217 -16.41 -37.79 -2.47
CA PRO A 217 -15.11 -37.22 -2.83
C PRO A 217 -14.71 -36.00 -2.05
N LEU A 218 -15.61 -35.35 -1.34
CA LEU A 218 -15.35 -34.03 -0.75
C LEU A 218 -15.58 -34.02 0.76
N SER A 219 -15.66 -35.22 1.37
CA SER A 219 -15.80 -35.35 2.83
C SER A 219 -14.52 -35.84 3.46
N PRO A 220 -14.11 -35.28 4.59
CA PRO A 220 -13.03 -35.84 5.38
C PRO A 220 -13.34 -37.31 5.74
N PRO A 221 -12.30 -38.16 5.86
CA PRO A 221 -10.87 -37.86 5.90
C PRO A 221 -10.14 -37.99 4.56
N THR A 222 -10.85 -38.12 3.44
CA THR A 222 -10.28 -38.49 2.13
C THR A 222 -10.23 -37.38 1.10
N ALA A 223 -10.69 -36.16 1.44
CA ALA A 223 -10.59 -35.00 0.55
C ALA A 223 -9.12 -34.54 0.39
N GLU A 224 -8.76 -34.08 -0.78
CA GLU A 224 -7.38 -33.69 -1.15
C GLU A 224 -7.28 -32.31 -1.83
N GLY A 225 -8.38 -31.57 -1.91
CA GLY A 225 -8.41 -30.23 -2.50
C GLY A 225 -8.09 -29.10 -1.50
N GLY A 226 -8.29 -27.86 -1.93
CA GLY A 226 -8.05 -26.69 -1.10
C GLY A 226 -6.60 -26.62 -0.62
N ALA A 227 -6.39 -26.32 0.66
CA ALA A 227 -5.04 -26.24 1.23
C ALA A 227 -4.30 -27.57 1.27
N LEU A 228 -4.99 -28.71 1.16
CA LEU A 228 -4.36 -30.02 1.09
C LEU A 228 -3.52 -30.22 -0.18
N ARG A 229 -3.73 -29.41 -1.22
CA ARG A 229 -2.86 -29.39 -2.39
C ARG A 229 -1.39 -29.10 -2.05
N SER A 230 -1.15 -28.38 -0.94
CA SER A 230 0.22 -28.18 -0.46
C SER A 230 0.91 -29.45 0.03
N GLN A 231 0.13 -30.52 0.31
CA GLN A 231 0.63 -31.85 0.66
C GLN A 231 0.65 -32.82 -0.54
N ASP A 232 0.26 -32.32 -1.71
CA ASP A 232 0.12 -33.12 -2.92
C ASP A 232 1.48 -33.36 -3.62
N LEU A 233 2.32 -34.14 -2.99
CA LEU A 233 3.54 -34.67 -3.61
C LEU A 233 3.30 -36.15 -3.96
N ARG A 234 2.99 -36.43 -5.23
CA ARG A 234 2.68 -37.77 -5.72
C ARG A 234 3.93 -38.65 -5.75
N THR A 235 4.29 -39.17 -4.62
CA THR A 235 5.26 -40.27 -4.57
C THR A 235 4.60 -41.57 -5.01
N PRO A 236 5.38 -42.64 -5.38
CA PRO A 236 4.83 -43.96 -5.72
C PRO A 236 3.97 -44.59 -4.62
N PHE A 237 3.69 -43.85 -3.57
CA PHE A 237 2.92 -44.24 -2.39
C PHE A 237 1.45 -43.79 -2.39
N ASP A 238 0.97 -43.03 -3.39
CA ASP A 238 -0.48 -42.82 -3.55
C ASP A 238 -1.06 -43.82 -4.59
N PRO A 239 -1.49 -45.02 -4.13
CA PRO A 239 -2.10 -46.01 -5.02
C PRO A 239 -3.51 -45.65 -5.45
N LEU A 240 -4.12 -44.59 -4.88
CA LEU A 240 -5.52 -44.24 -5.11
C LEU A 240 -5.68 -43.34 -6.36
N HIS A 241 -4.69 -42.52 -6.67
CA HIS A 241 -4.77 -41.53 -7.74
C HIS A 241 -3.47 -41.48 -8.61
N PRO A 242 -3.05 -42.57 -9.21
CA PRO A 242 -1.76 -42.69 -9.89
C PRO A 242 -1.63 -41.85 -11.16
N SER A 243 -2.68 -41.18 -11.62
CA SER A 243 -2.73 -40.38 -12.85
C SER A 243 -3.01 -38.92 -12.64
N ASP A 244 -3.15 -38.48 -11.41
CA ASP A 244 -3.41 -37.09 -11.09
C ASP A 244 -2.09 -36.28 -11.03
N PRO A 245 -1.97 -35.16 -11.74
CA PRO A 245 -0.75 -34.36 -11.74
C PRO A 245 -0.53 -33.70 -10.39
N THR A 246 0.71 -33.71 -9.92
CA THR A 246 1.12 -33.00 -8.69
C THR A 246 0.85 -31.52 -8.78
N SER A 247 0.21 -30.95 -7.78
CA SER A 247 0.02 -29.51 -7.64
C SER A 247 1.35 -28.80 -7.34
N LEU A 248 1.46 -27.54 -7.75
CA LEU A 248 2.55 -26.64 -7.37
C LEU A 248 2.16 -25.72 -6.19
N ASP A 249 0.95 -25.89 -5.67
CA ASP A 249 0.42 -25.10 -4.58
C ASP A 249 1.16 -25.40 -3.27
N GLY A 250 1.49 -24.34 -2.51
CA GLY A 250 2.23 -24.48 -1.26
C GLY A 250 3.61 -25.09 -1.41
N ALA A 251 4.33 -24.74 -2.46
CA ALA A 251 5.62 -25.34 -2.78
C ALA A 251 6.75 -24.32 -3.07
N ILE A 252 7.98 -24.77 -2.88
CA ILE A 252 9.19 -24.13 -3.41
C ILE A 252 9.73 -25.00 -4.56
N LEU A 253 9.94 -24.34 -5.68
CA LEU A 253 10.44 -24.97 -6.91
C LEU A 253 11.89 -24.57 -7.16
N ARG A 254 12.67 -25.49 -7.75
CA ARG A 254 14.00 -25.20 -8.29
C ARG A 254 14.03 -25.64 -9.75
N ILE A 255 14.15 -24.66 -10.65
CA ILE A 255 13.93 -24.88 -12.08
C ILE A 255 15.07 -24.36 -12.95
N ASN A 256 15.15 -24.91 -14.14
CA ASN A 256 15.97 -24.36 -15.21
C ASN A 256 15.32 -23.08 -15.76
N PRO A 257 16.00 -21.92 -15.70
CA PRO A 257 15.43 -20.64 -16.08
C PRO A 257 15.14 -20.50 -17.59
N ASP A 258 15.72 -21.36 -18.43
CA ASP A 258 15.46 -21.32 -19.87
C ASP A 258 14.23 -22.12 -20.28
N THR A 259 13.89 -23.16 -19.53
CA THR A 259 12.86 -24.14 -19.94
C THR A 259 11.68 -24.22 -18.97
N GLY A 260 11.80 -23.78 -17.74
CA GLY A 260 10.80 -23.95 -16.68
C GLY A 260 10.70 -25.39 -16.16
N GLN A 261 11.56 -26.30 -16.63
CA GLN A 261 11.61 -27.66 -16.13
C GLN A 261 12.43 -27.75 -14.83
N GLY A 262 12.14 -28.76 -14.01
CA GLY A 262 12.98 -29.03 -12.84
C GLY A 262 14.44 -29.20 -13.23
N MET A 263 15.35 -28.76 -12.37
CA MET A 263 16.77 -28.98 -12.58
C MET A 263 17.09 -30.48 -12.58
N PRO A 264 18.08 -30.96 -13.37
CA PRO A 264 18.36 -32.38 -13.53
C PRO A 264 18.92 -33.07 -12.28
N ASP A 265 19.31 -32.29 -11.30
CA ASP A 265 19.84 -32.72 -10.01
C ASP A 265 18.87 -32.48 -8.84
N ASN A 266 17.61 -32.11 -9.11
CA ASN A 266 16.58 -32.02 -8.09
C ASN A 266 16.30 -33.39 -7.43
N PRO A 267 15.84 -33.44 -6.18
CA PRO A 267 15.57 -34.71 -5.49
C PRO A 267 14.66 -35.66 -6.25
N LEU A 268 13.65 -35.13 -6.96
CA LEU A 268 12.70 -35.93 -7.74
C LEU A 268 12.92 -35.82 -9.27
N ALA A 269 14.13 -35.52 -9.73
CA ALA A 269 14.44 -35.37 -11.16
C ALA A 269 14.12 -36.62 -12.00
N GLY A 270 14.04 -37.81 -11.39
CA GLY A 270 13.67 -39.07 -12.03
C GLY A 270 12.17 -39.31 -12.16
N SER A 271 11.30 -38.47 -11.60
CA SER A 271 9.86 -38.64 -11.69
C SER A 271 9.34 -38.50 -13.12
N SER A 272 8.26 -39.22 -13.44
CA SER A 272 7.51 -39.02 -14.68
C SER A 272 6.70 -37.73 -14.69
N ASP A 273 6.30 -37.23 -13.50
CA ASP A 273 5.55 -35.98 -13.34
C ASP A 273 6.47 -34.76 -13.47
N PRO A 274 6.17 -33.80 -14.37
CA PRO A 274 6.98 -32.61 -14.54
C PRO A 274 6.94 -31.69 -13.31
N ASN A 275 5.85 -31.66 -12.51
CA ASN A 275 5.72 -30.84 -11.34
C ASN A 275 6.54 -31.38 -10.17
N GLU A 276 6.51 -32.69 -9.92
CA GLU A 276 7.40 -33.32 -8.94
C GLU A 276 8.87 -32.99 -9.21
N ARG A 277 9.29 -33.02 -10.49
CA ARG A 277 10.69 -32.70 -10.83
C ARG A 277 11.10 -31.28 -10.49
N ARG A 278 10.14 -30.36 -10.35
CA ARG A 278 10.38 -28.94 -10.02
C ARG A 278 10.48 -28.72 -8.51
N ILE A 279 9.74 -29.49 -7.71
CA ILE A 279 9.54 -29.28 -6.27
C ILE A 279 10.77 -29.71 -5.47
N ILE A 280 11.20 -28.83 -4.55
CA ILE A 280 12.26 -29.12 -3.56
C ILE A 280 11.75 -29.00 -2.12
N ALA A 281 10.59 -28.37 -1.93
CA ALA A 281 9.87 -28.32 -0.66
C ALA A 281 8.38 -28.11 -0.93
N HIS A 282 7.54 -28.60 -0.01
CA HIS A 282 6.09 -28.49 -0.04
C HIS A 282 5.50 -28.39 1.37
N GLY A 283 4.18 -28.38 1.50
CA GLY A 283 3.53 -28.23 2.79
C GLY A 283 3.64 -26.81 3.35
N LEU A 284 3.46 -25.81 2.48
CA LEU A 284 3.56 -24.41 2.79
C LEU A 284 2.23 -23.70 2.55
N ARG A 285 1.94 -22.68 3.36
CA ARG A 285 0.70 -21.90 3.23
C ARG A 285 0.85 -20.75 2.23
N ASN A 286 1.76 -19.85 2.51
CA ASN A 286 2.03 -18.67 1.70
C ASN A 286 3.50 -18.26 1.83
N PRO A 287 4.42 -19.01 1.22
CA PRO A 287 5.85 -18.69 1.23
C PRO A 287 6.10 -17.44 0.38
N PHE A 288 5.77 -16.27 0.96
CA PHE A 288 5.61 -15.01 0.24
C PHE A 288 6.92 -14.46 -0.31
N ARG A 289 8.03 -14.56 0.45
CA ARG A 289 9.35 -14.12 -0.01
C ARG A 289 10.41 -15.16 0.29
N ILE A 290 11.27 -15.37 -0.68
CA ILE A 290 12.40 -16.28 -0.58
C ILE A 290 13.72 -15.54 -0.81
N THR A 291 14.78 -16.02 -0.18
CA THR A 291 16.15 -15.57 -0.42
C THR A 291 17.10 -16.74 -0.38
N ILE A 292 18.17 -16.68 -1.15
CA ILE A 292 19.25 -17.67 -1.11
C ILE A 292 20.35 -17.10 -0.24
N ARG A 293 20.77 -17.88 0.77
CA ARG A 293 21.88 -17.46 1.63
C ARG A 293 23.14 -17.34 0.82
N PRO A 294 23.77 -16.17 0.71
CA PRO A 294 24.94 -15.95 -0.12
C PRO A 294 26.10 -16.89 0.18
N GLY A 295 26.74 -17.40 -0.87
CA GLY A 295 27.84 -18.37 -0.76
C GLY A 295 27.42 -19.80 -0.45
N THR A 296 26.10 -20.06 -0.40
CA THR A 296 25.53 -21.40 -0.16
C THR A 296 24.40 -21.68 -1.16
N SER A 297 23.80 -22.85 -1.08
CA SER A 297 22.54 -23.21 -1.76
C SER A 297 21.31 -23.16 -0.82
N GLU A 298 21.49 -22.76 0.42
CA GLU A 298 20.39 -22.72 1.40
C GLU A 298 19.30 -21.75 0.97
N VAL A 299 18.06 -22.21 0.98
CA VAL A 299 16.88 -21.39 0.70
C VAL A 299 16.25 -20.99 2.03
N TRP A 300 16.02 -19.69 2.21
CA TRP A 300 15.36 -19.14 3.38
C TRP A 300 14.12 -18.37 2.94
N PHE A 301 13.04 -18.48 3.69
CA PHE A 301 11.78 -17.84 3.34
C PHE A 301 10.90 -17.59 4.55
N GLY A 302 10.02 -16.59 4.42
CA GLY A 302 8.90 -16.40 5.33
C GLY A 302 7.68 -17.11 4.80
N ASP A 303 7.01 -17.92 5.63
CA ASP A 303 5.70 -18.51 5.34
C ASP A 303 4.63 -17.89 6.24
N VAL A 304 3.64 -17.26 5.63
CA VAL A 304 2.57 -16.54 6.34
C VAL A 304 1.60 -17.53 6.95
N GLY A 305 1.50 -17.55 8.26
CA GLY A 305 0.59 -18.41 9.01
C GLY A 305 -0.88 -18.01 8.90
N TRP A 306 -1.77 -18.84 9.46
CA TRP A 306 -3.20 -18.56 9.39
C TRP A 306 -3.72 -17.74 10.59
N ASN A 307 -3.56 -18.29 11.79
CA ASN A 307 -4.21 -17.74 12.97
C ASN A 307 -3.25 -17.45 14.12
N THR A 308 -2.07 -18.05 14.13
CA THR A 308 -1.27 -18.13 15.33
C THR A 308 0.20 -17.81 15.12
N TRP A 309 0.84 -18.36 14.08
CA TRP A 309 2.28 -18.33 13.91
C TRP A 309 2.72 -17.90 12.53
N GLU A 310 3.62 -16.96 12.48
CA GLU A 310 4.46 -16.69 11.32
C GLU A 310 5.71 -17.57 11.40
N GLU A 311 6.23 -17.96 10.24
CA GLU A 311 7.36 -18.87 10.15
C GLU A 311 8.49 -18.27 9.32
N ILE A 312 9.73 -18.43 9.81
CA ILE A 312 10.94 -18.30 9.00
C ILE A 312 11.48 -19.70 8.80
N ASN A 313 11.49 -20.15 7.58
CA ASN A 313 11.83 -21.49 7.17
C ASN A 313 13.18 -21.56 6.46
N ARG A 314 13.81 -22.73 6.50
CA ARG A 314 15.11 -22.99 5.87
C ARG A 314 15.14 -24.34 5.21
N ILE A 315 15.47 -24.40 3.93
CA ILE A 315 15.88 -25.60 3.22
C ILE A 315 17.41 -25.63 3.27
N ALA A 316 17.96 -26.54 4.04
CA ALA A 316 19.41 -26.61 4.28
C ALA A 316 20.18 -27.17 3.10
N ASP A 317 19.59 -28.14 2.39
CA ASP A 317 20.14 -28.78 1.20
C ASP A 317 19.03 -29.03 0.17
N PRO A 318 18.84 -28.13 -0.81
CA PRO A 318 17.81 -28.26 -1.83
C PRO A 318 18.03 -29.47 -2.79
N LEU A 319 19.17 -30.16 -2.69
CA LEU A 319 19.49 -31.34 -3.50
C LEU A 319 19.34 -32.65 -2.74
N GLY A 320 19.15 -32.58 -1.43
CA GLY A 320 19.12 -33.78 -0.57
C GLY A 320 17.81 -34.56 -0.71
N PHE A 321 16.73 -34.02 -0.26
CA PHE A 321 15.37 -34.57 -0.36
C PHE A 321 14.34 -33.44 -0.37
N VAL A 322 13.09 -33.76 -0.70
CA VAL A 322 12.01 -32.76 -0.66
C VAL A 322 11.54 -32.56 0.76
N GLU A 323 11.68 -31.33 1.26
CA GLU A 323 11.24 -30.94 2.61
C GLU A 323 9.72 -30.80 2.66
N ASN A 324 9.08 -31.30 3.75
CA ASN A 324 7.66 -31.07 4.03
C ASN A 324 7.49 -30.19 5.27
N PHE A 325 7.02 -28.96 5.11
CA PHE A 325 6.83 -28.01 6.21
C PHE A 325 5.48 -28.14 6.91
N GLY A 326 4.64 -29.09 6.48
CA GLY A 326 3.50 -29.58 7.26
C GLY A 326 2.17 -28.88 7.06
N TRP A 327 2.13 -27.72 6.43
CA TRP A 327 0.84 -27.04 6.16
C TRP A 327 -0.04 -27.92 5.22
N PRO A 328 -1.36 -28.02 5.46
CA PRO A 328 -2.15 -27.34 6.48
C PRO A 328 -2.27 -28.08 7.82
N CYS A 329 -1.64 -29.23 7.96
CA CYS A 329 -1.73 -30.04 9.17
C CYS A 329 -1.04 -29.38 10.37
N TYR A 330 0.08 -28.69 10.12
CA TYR A 330 0.84 -27.94 11.11
C TYR A 330 0.79 -26.43 10.84
N GLU A 331 0.83 -25.63 11.91
CA GLU A 331 1.11 -24.19 11.89
C GLU A 331 2.08 -23.89 13.04
N GLY A 332 3.27 -23.40 12.76
CA GLY A 332 4.37 -23.37 13.70
C GLY A 332 4.84 -24.78 14.02
N VAL A 333 4.98 -25.07 15.29
CA VAL A 333 5.40 -26.40 15.78
C VAL A 333 4.23 -27.26 16.29
N GLY A 334 3.00 -26.84 16.12
CA GLY A 334 1.80 -27.50 16.60
C GLY A 334 0.84 -27.88 15.49
N HIS A 335 -0.08 -28.81 15.77
CA HIS A 335 -1.16 -29.11 14.86
C HIS A 335 -2.01 -27.85 14.62
N GLN A 336 -2.44 -27.63 13.38
CA GLN A 336 -3.36 -26.55 13.06
C GLN A 336 -4.79 -26.95 13.47
N PRO A 337 -5.42 -26.25 14.44
CA PRO A 337 -6.64 -26.75 15.08
C PRO A 337 -7.83 -26.95 14.13
N GLY A 338 -7.95 -26.14 13.07
CA GLY A 338 -9.02 -26.25 12.09
C GLY A 338 -8.94 -27.54 11.29
N TYR A 339 -7.75 -27.88 10.83
CA TYR A 339 -7.50 -29.09 10.05
C TYR A 339 -7.40 -30.35 10.92
N ASP A 340 -6.86 -30.22 12.13
CA ASP A 340 -6.83 -31.30 13.13
C ASP A 340 -8.27 -31.76 13.47
N SER A 341 -9.18 -30.80 13.71
CA SER A 341 -10.57 -31.10 13.99
C SER A 341 -11.35 -31.72 12.83
N ALA A 342 -10.88 -31.55 11.61
CA ALA A 342 -11.46 -32.18 10.41
C ALA A 342 -11.08 -33.64 10.27
N ASN A 343 -10.11 -34.14 11.05
CA ASN A 343 -9.65 -35.54 11.09
C ASN A 343 -9.32 -36.08 9.70
N LEU A 344 -8.51 -35.34 8.94
CA LEU A 344 -8.10 -35.67 7.57
C LEU A 344 -7.02 -36.75 7.57
N ASN A 345 -7.20 -37.82 6.77
CA ASN A 345 -6.24 -38.93 6.72
C ASN A 345 -4.81 -38.48 6.44
N ILE A 346 -4.64 -37.49 5.59
CA ILE A 346 -3.32 -36.98 5.23
C ILE A 346 -2.62 -36.35 6.43
N CYS A 347 -3.37 -35.56 7.24
CA CYS A 347 -2.86 -34.97 8.47
C CYS A 347 -2.61 -36.02 9.56
N GLU A 348 -3.55 -36.95 9.75
CA GLU A 348 -3.38 -38.04 10.74
C GLU A 348 -2.16 -38.91 10.44
N ASN A 349 -1.90 -39.19 9.17
CA ASN A 349 -0.71 -39.91 8.76
C ASN A 349 0.56 -39.11 9.03
N LEU A 350 0.56 -37.80 8.74
CA LEU A 350 1.69 -36.92 9.01
C LEU A 350 1.97 -36.80 10.53
N TYR A 351 0.94 -36.67 11.35
CA TYR A 351 1.06 -36.65 12.82
C TYR A 351 1.63 -37.96 13.38
N ALA A 352 1.20 -39.10 12.81
CA ALA A 352 1.66 -40.42 13.27
C ALA A 352 3.15 -40.66 12.96
N GLN A 353 3.73 -40.00 11.97
CA GLN A 353 5.14 -40.18 11.58
C GLN A 353 6.12 -39.34 12.42
N GLY A 354 5.63 -38.31 13.08
CA GLY A 354 6.41 -37.43 13.94
C GLY A 354 7.33 -36.46 13.17
N THR A 355 8.13 -35.71 13.92
CA THR A 355 9.11 -34.77 13.36
C THR A 355 10.45 -35.46 13.13
N GLY A 356 11.08 -35.28 11.95
CA GLY A 356 12.42 -35.79 11.66
C GLY A 356 12.82 -35.62 10.21
N PHE A 357 14.13 -35.43 9.99
CA PHE A 357 14.68 -35.12 8.67
C PHE A 357 15.05 -36.35 7.83
N ASP A 358 14.94 -37.56 8.36
CA ASP A 358 15.66 -38.70 7.82
C ASP A 358 14.89 -39.60 6.86
N VAL A 359 13.55 -39.47 6.71
CA VAL A 359 12.74 -40.24 5.76
C VAL A 359 11.47 -39.49 5.37
N PRO A 360 11.18 -39.24 4.06
CA PRO A 360 9.90 -38.66 3.64
C PRO A 360 8.72 -39.58 3.95
N PRO A 361 7.55 -39.03 4.32
CA PRO A 361 7.12 -37.63 4.42
C PRO A 361 7.15 -37.08 5.84
N HIS A 362 8.28 -36.73 6.37
CA HIS A 362 8.39 -36.15 7.71
C HIS A 362 8.19 -34.65 7.70
N TYR A 363 7.49 -34.13 8.75
CA TYR A 363 7.36 -32.70 8.98
C TYR A 363 8.71 -32.08 9.37
N ALA A 364 9.14 -31.08 8.61
CA ALA A 364 10.29 -30.24 8.91
C ALA A 364 9.80 -29.02 9.73
N PRO A 365 10.15 -28.91 11.02
CA PRO A 365 9.70 -27.76 11.81
C PRO A 365 10.32 -26.46 11.31
N PRO A 366 9.63 -25.33 11.46
CA PRO A 366 10.18 -24.01 11.11
C PRO A 366 11.50 -23.73 11.83
N TYR A 367 12.39 -23.02 11.16
CA TYR A 367 13.64 -22.57 11.77
C TYR A 367 13.40 -21.58 12.91
N TYR A 368 12.43 -20.68 12.73
CA TYR A 368 11.99 -19.72 13.73
C TYR A 368 10.51 -19.41 13.54
N THR A 369 9.77 -19.27 14.63
CA THR A 369 8.37 -18.85 14.64
C THR A 369 8.16 -17.66 15.55
N TYR A 370 7.18 -16.81 15.19
CA TYR A 370 6.71 -15.76 16.08
C TYR A 370 5.18 -15.68 16.05
N ASN A 371 4.61 -15.42 17.23
CA ASN A 371 3.16 -15.47 17.42
C ASN A 371 2.50 -14.16 16.97
N HIS A 372 1.33 -14.25 16.32
CA HIS A 372 0.55 -13.09 15.85
C HIS A 372 0.24 -12.06 16.96
N SER A 373 0.01 -12.52 18.18
CA SER A 373 -0.37 -11.68 19.32
C SER A 373 0.79 -11.31 20.26
N ALA A 374 2.01 -11.75 19.98
CA ALA A 374 3.17 -11.51 20.82
C ALA A 374 4.22 -10.63 20.14
N LYS A 375 5.02 -9.92 20.93
CA LYS A 375 6.16 -9.16 20.42
C LYS A 375 7.29 -10.10 20.01
N VAL A 376 7.92 -9.80 18.87
CA VAL A 376 9.08 -10.53 18.34
C VAL A 376 10.32 -10.25 19.17
N VAL A 377 10.48 -8.99 19.59
CA VAL A 377 11.57 -8.54 20.47
C VAL A 377 10.96 -7.89 21.73
N PRO A 378 11.37 -8.30 22.94
CA PRO A 378 10.86 -7.69 24.16
C PRO A 378 11.08 -6.17 24.19
N GLY A 379 10.01 -5.42 24.46
CA GLY A 379 10.08 -3.95 24.57
C GLY A 379 10.00 -3.19 23.26
N GLU A 380 9.88 -3.87 22.11
CA GLU A 380 9.72 -3.23 20.81
C GLU A 380 8.46 -2.37 20.72
N SER A 381 8.49 -1.40 19.79
CA SER A 381 7.34 -0.56 19.46
C SER A 381 6.45 -1.15 18.37
N CYS A 382 6.88 -2.22 17.71
CA CYS A 382 6.09 -2.94 16.71
C CYS A 382 4.74 -3.36 17.28
N PRO A 383 3.64 -2.96 16.67
CA PRO A 383 2.32 -3.35 17.17
C PRO A 383 2.14 -4.86 16.99
N PRO A 384 1.58 -5.57 17.97
CA PRO A 384 1.06 -6.91 17.73
C PRO A 384 -0.21 -6.85 16.87
N ASN A 385 -0.77 -5.64 16.71
CA ASN A 385 -1.97 -5.39 15.93
C ASN A 385 -2.12 -3.89 15.62
N PRO A 386 -2.05 -3.45 14.34
CA PRO A 386 -2.17 -2.04 13.96
C PRO A 386 -3.55 -1.44 14.22
N ASP A 387 -4.63 -2.24 14.14
CA ASP A 387 -6.01 -1.78 14.24
C ASP A 387 -6.68 -2.02 15.61
N GLY A 388 -5.98 -2.69 16.53
CA GLY A 388 -6.47 -2.97 17.88
C GLY A 388 -7.63 -3.99 17.96
N THR A 389 -8.00 -4.64 16.86
CA THR A 389 -9.17 -5.51 16.79
C THR A 389 -8.89 -7.01 16.74
N GLY A 390 -7.66 -7.44 16.55
CA GLY A 390 -7.22 -8.83 16.52
C GLY A 390 -5.73 -8.92 16.20
N ALA A 391 -5.11 -10.04 16.46
CA ALA A 391 -3.73 -10.25 16.11
C ALA A 391 -3.63 -10.45 14.59
N SER A 392 -2.97 -9.52 13.89
CA SER A 392 -2.65 -9.64 12.48
C SER A 392 -1.15 -9.63 12.30
N SER A 393 -0.63 -10.54 11.51
CA SER A 393 0.78 -10.67 11.19
C SER A 393 0.88 -11.23 9.77
N SER A 394 1.90 -10.84 9.03
CA SER A 394 2.14 -11.33 7.68
C SER A 394 3.62 -11.18 7.39
N THR A 395 4.39 -12.24 7.61
CA THR A 395 5.81 -12.25 7.25
C THR A 395 5.98 -11.94 5.77
N ALA A 396 6.83 -10.98 5.46
CA ALA A 396 6.98 -10.48 4.10
C ALA A 396 8.44 -10.62 3.63
N GLY A 397 9.18 -9.52 3.54
CA GLY A 397 10.54 -9.52 3.02
C GLY A 397 11.53 -10.34 3.86
N VAL A 398 12.46 -11.01 3.22
CA VAL A 398 13.60 -11.69 3.85
C VAL A 398 14.87 -11.42 3.04
N ALA A 399 15.96 -11.01 3.71
CA ALA A 399 17.24 -10.72 3.05
C ALA A 399 18.43 -11.01 3.94
N PHE A 400 19.49 -11.61 3.39
CA PHE A 400 20.77 -11.71 4.06
C PHE A 400 21.65 -10.51 3.79
N TYR A 401 22.29 -10.01 4.84
CA TYR A 401 23.37 -9.04 4.71
C TYR A 401 24.72 -9.76 4.67
N THR A 402 25.55 -9.47 3.68
CA THR A 402 26.83 -10.17 3.46
C THR A 402 28.00 -9.22 3.30
N GLY A 403 28.10 -8.27 4.17
CA GLY A 403 29.18 -7.29 4.14
C GLY A 403 28.85 -6.05 3.33
N GLY A 404 29.48 -4.97 3.68
CA GLY A 404 29.28 -3.65 3.11
C GLY A 404 29.45 -2.57 4.19
N PRO A 405 28.74 -1.44 4.08
CA PRO A 405 28.89 -0.33 5.01
C PRO A 405 28.30 -0.56 6.41
N PHE A 406 27.46 -1.57 6.62
CA PHE A 406 26.90 -1.84 7.94
C PHE A 406 28.00 -2.35 8.89
N PRO A 407 27.85 -2.17 10.21
CA PRO A 407 28.79 -2.74 11.18
C PRO A 407 28.98 -4.25 11.03
N ASP A 408 30.17 -4.76 11.29
CA ASP A 408 30.55 -6.19 11.15
C ASP A 408 29.58 -7.16 11.87
N SER A 409 28.87 -6.70 12.90
CA SER A 409 27.88 -7.52 13.61
C SER A 409 26.68 -7.92 12.74
N TYR A 410 26.47 -7.21 11.64
CA TYR A 410 25.40 -7.51 10.66
C TYR A 410 25.83 -8.50 9.58
N ASP A 411 27.13 -8.80 9.45
CA ASP A 411 27.60 -9.76 8.44
C ASP A 411 27.04 -11.15 8.68
N GLY A 412 26.30 -11.68 7.72
CA GLY A 412 25.59 -12.96 7.84
C GLY A 412 24.26 -12.87 8.57
N ALA A 413 23.81 -11.69 8.95
CA ALA A 413 22.50 -11.50 9.56
C ALA A 413 21.37 -11.68 8.55
N LEU A 414 20.23 -12.19 9.05
CA LEU A 414 18.99 -12.28 8.31
C LEU A 414 18.06 -11.13 8.74
N PHE A 415 17.69 -10.28 7.82
CA PHE A 415 16.61 -9.34 7.97
C PHE A 415 15.29 -9.99 7.56
N PHE A 416 14.23 -9.76 8.32
CA PHE A 416 12.89 -10.20 7.99
C PHE A 416 11.87 -9.12 8.36
N ALA A 417 10.85 -9.00 7.55
CA ALA A 417 9.81 -7.98 7.67
C ALA A 417 8.44 -8.59 7.91
N ASP A 418 7.55 -7.81 8.49
CA ASP A 418 6.13 -8.14 8.58
C ASP A 418 5.32 -6.95 8.08
N TYR A 419 4.54 -7.17 7.02
CA TYR A 419 3.72 -6.16 6.37
C TYR A 419 2.61 -5.64 7.30
N SER A 420 1.90 -6.56 7.97
CA SER A 420 0.78 -6.19 8.85
C SER A 420 1.21 -5.49 10.13
N ARG A 421 2.47 -5.64 10.53
CA ARG A 421 3.05 -5.00 11.73
C ARG A 421 3.85 -3.74 11.42
N ASP A 422 4.10 -3.45 10.16
CA ASP A 422 4.97 -2.34 9.77
C ASP A 422 6.32 -2.39 10.46
N CYS A 423 6.99 -3.55 10.42
CA CYS A 423 8.24 -3.74 11.15
C CYS A 423 9.25 -4.56 10.35
N ILE A 424 10.52 -4.24 10.58
CA ILE A 424 11.66 -5.03 10.11
C ILE A 424 12.51 -5.39 11.31
N TRP A 425 12.85 -6.66 11.43
CA TRP A 425 13.76 -7.19 12.44
C TRP A 425 15.03 -7.72 11.81
N VAL A 426 16.05 -7.85 12.63
CA VAL A 426 17.30 -8.49 12.26
C VAL A 426 17.59 -9.64 13.22
N MET A 427 17.98 -10.78 12.68
CA MET A 427 18.46 -11.94 13.39
C MET A 427 19.96 -12.07 13.13
N PHE A 428 20.77 -11.79 14.14
CA PHE A 428 22.22 -11.80 14.02
C PHE A 428 22.78 -13.22 13.92
N PRO A 429 23.92 -13.42 13.26
CA PRO A 429 24.52 -14.75 13.15
C PRO A 429 24.97 -15.30 14.53
N GLY A 430 24.78 -16.58 14.72
CA GLY A 430 25.32 -17.34 15.82
C GLY A 430 26.75 -17.84 15.57
N THR A 431 27.31 -18.56 16.54
CA THR A 431 28.69 -19.13 16.43
C THR A 431 28.83 -20.17 15.32
N ASN A 432 27.75 -20.73 14.85
CA ASN A 432 27.67 -21.64 13.68
C ASN A 432 27.50 -20.90 12.35
N GLY A 433 27.49 -19.58 12.37
CA GLY A 433 27.26 -18.72 11.19
C GLY A 433 25.83 -18.69 10.68
N LEU A 434 24.87 -19.39 11.31
CA LEU A 434 23.44 -19.30 10.97
C LEU A 434 22.79 -18.16 11.77
N PRO A 435 21.73 -17.54 11.26
CA PRO A 435 20.91 -16.59 12.02
C PRO A 435 20.48 -17.18 13.36
N ASN A 436 20.67 -16.47 14.46
CA ASN A 436 20.37 -16.98 15.79
C ASN A 436 19.00 -16.49 16.30
N PRO A 437 17.99 -17.36 16.41
CA PRO A 437 16.67 -16.97 16.90
C PRO A 437 16.65 -16.34 18.29
N ASN A 438 17.69 -16.55 19.11
CA ASN A 438 17.83 -15.96 20.43
C ASN A 438 18.59 -14.62 20.44
N ASN A 439 19.14 -14.19 19.29
CA ASN A 439 19.85 -12.93 19.14
C ASN A 439 19.26 -12.11 18.01
N LYS A 440 18.17 -11.43 18.31
CA LYS A 440 17.42 -10.58 17.36
C LYS A 440 17.20 -9.20 17.95
N ALA A 441 17.03 -8.23 17.05
CA ALA A 441 16.67 -6.87 17.39
C ALA A 441 15.62 -6.34 16.43
N THR A 442 14.84 -5.36 16.89
CA THR A 442 14.03 -4.53 16.01
C THR A 442 14.96 -3.64 15.22
N PHE A 443 14.84 -3.66 13.89
CA PHE A 443 15.68 -2.85 13.01
C PHE A 443 14.96 -1.58 12.58
N VAL A 444 13.69 -1.68 12.15
CA VAL A 444 12.83 -0.53 11.83
C VAL A 444 11.48 -0.70 12.50
N ALA A 445 11.04 0.33 13.25
CA ALA A 445 9.70 0.38 13.83
C ALA A 445 9.23 1.84 14.05
N PRO A 446 8.15 2.30 13.37
CA PRO A 446 7.48 1.58 12.29
C PRO A 446 8.27 1.60 10.98
N ALA A 447 8.14 0.55 10.18
CA ALA A 447 8.50 0.54 8.77
C ALA A 447 7.30 1.00 7.93
N ALA A 448 7.54 1.35 6.67
CA ALA A 448 6.47 1.79 5.77
C ALA A 448 6.01 0.61 4.88
N ASN A 449 5.02 -0.16 5.34
CA ASN A 449 4.37 -1.25 4.59
C ASN A 449 5.34 -2.17 3.81
N PRO A 450 6.34 -2.79 4.46
CA PRO A 450 7.42 -3.52 3.80
C PRO A 450 6.90 -4.85 3.22
N VAL A 451 7.01 -5.05 1.91
CA VAL A 451 6.56 -6.29 1.23
C VAL A 451 7.70 -7.08 0.58
N ASP A 452 8.90 -6.54 0.55
CA ASP A 452 10.11 -7.18 0.05
C ASP A 452 11.33 -6.56 0.74
N LEU A 453 12.44 -7.28 0.82
CA LEU A 453 13.71 -6.79 1.32
C LEU A 453 14.82 -7.17 0.34
N GLN A 454 15.65 -6.19 -0.03
CA GLN A 454 16.81 -6.41 -0.89
C GLN A 454 18.03 -5.64 -0.38
N VAL A 455 19.20 -6.24 -0.46
CA VAL A 455 20.46 -5.53 -0.26
C VAL A 455 20.93 -5.00 -1.60
N GLY A 456 21.00 -3.68 -1.73
CA GLY A 456 21.40 -3.03 -2.96
C GLY A 456 22.92 -3.05 -3.23
N PRO A 457 23.33 -2.59 -4.41
CA PRO A 457 24.75 -2.60 -4.83
C PRO A 457 25.64 -1.68 -3.98
N ASP A 458 25.08 -0.75 -3.25
CA ASP A 458 25.78 0.13 -2.31
C ASP A 458 25.86 -0.45 -0.88
N GLY A 459 25.35 -1.67 -0.69
CA GLY A 459 25.28 -2.35 0.61
C GLY A 459 24.23 -1.80 1.57
N ALA A 460 23.34 -0.95 1.12
CA ALA A 460 22.16 -0.53 1.89
C ALA A 460 21.03 -1.56 1.80
N LEU A 461 20.13 -1.59 2.78
CA LEU A 461 18.92 -2.37 2.74
C LEU A 461 17.79 -1.56 2.09
N TYR A 462 17.07 -2.16 1.15
CA TYR A 462 15.96 -1.54 0.43
C TYR A 462 14.68 -2.30 0.65
N TYR A 463 13.56 -1.57 0.65
CA TYR A 463 12.25 -2.19 0.63
C TYR A 463 11.20 -1.33 -0.10
N PRO A 464 10.28 -1.98 -0.82
CA PRO A 464 9.09 -1.34 -1.34
C PRO A 464 8.13 -1.00 -0.20
N ASP A 465 7.73 0.26 -0.14
CA ASP A 465 6.62 0.77 0.65
C ASP A 465 5.35 0.59 -0.20
N PHE A 466 4.64 -0.50 0.04
CA PHE A 466 3.56 -0.96 -0.81
C PHE A 466 2.41 0.06 -0.92
N ASP A 467 1.89 0.53 0.20
CA ASP A 467 0.77 1.46 0.23
C ASP A 467 1.19 2.90 -0.09
N GLY A 468 2.41 3.27 0.32
CA GLY A 468 2.97 4.60 0.05
C GLY A 468 3.47 4.79 -1.39
N GLY A 469 3.59 3.72 -2.19
CA GLY A 469 4.06 3.79 -3.57
C GLY A 469 5.49 4.33 -3.69
N THR A 470 6.37 3.98 -2.75
CA THR A 470 7.75 4.46 -2.70
C THR A 470 8.73 3.32 -2.49
N ILE A 471 10.01 3.58 -2.71
CA ILE A 471 11.10 2.68 -2.31
C ILE A 471 11.89 3.34 -1.19
N ARG A 472 12.04 2.63 -0.09
CA ARG A 472 12.82 3.03 1.07
C ARG A 472 14.21 2.45 1.01
N ARG A 473 15.19 3.22 1.42
CA ARG A 473 16.60 2.84 1.51
C ARG A 473 17.10 3.09 2.93
N ILE A 474 17.63 2.06 3.57
CA ILE A 474 18.26 2.15 4.88
C ILE A 474 19.75 1.96 4.70
N ALA A 475 20.51 3.01 5.01
CA ALA A 475 21.95 3.00 4.89
C ALA A 475 22.61 3.26 6.25
N TYR A 476 23.78 2.71 6.45
CA TYR A 476 24.63 3.08 7.56
C TYR A 476 25.48 4.29 7.15
N ALA A 477 25.26 5.38 7.83
CA ALA A 477 26.09 6.57 7.65
C ALA A 477 27.32 6.39 8.54
N ALA A 478 28.46 6.12 7.90
CA ALA A 478 29.72 6.28 8.61
C ALA A 478 29.75 7.68 9.21
N ASN A 479 30.21 7.79 10.45
CA ASN A 479 30.27 9.01 11.26
C ASN A 479 30.07 10.33 10.51
N GLN A 480 28.99 11.04 10.77
CA GLN A 480 28.71 12.35 10.17
C GLN A 480 29.43 13.45 10.96
N PRO A 481 29.89 14.52 10.28
CA PRO A 481 30.39 15.67 10.99
C PRO A 481 29.33 16.24 11.95
N PRO A 482 29.74 16.69 13.13
CA PRO A 482 28.82 17.34 14.06
C PRO A 482 28.22 18.62 13.47
N ILE A 483 27.09 19.06 14.01
CA ILE A 483 26.46 20.33 13.70
C ILE A 483 26.95 21.36 14.69
N ALA A 484 27.69 22.39 14.21
CA ALA A 484 28.17 23.47 15.04
C ALA A 484 27.16 24.62 15.10
N SER A 485 26.77 25.04 16.31
CA SER A 485 25.84 26.15 16.57
C SER A 485 26.45 27.11 17.58
N ALA A 486 26.62 28.38 17.20
CA ALA A 486 27.17 29.42 18.06
C ALA A 486 26.23 30.61 18.14
N THR A 487 26.05 31.14 19.33
CA THR A 487 25.36 32.41 19.57
C THR A 487 26.18 33.28 20.53
N GLY A 488 25.99 34.60 20.49
CA GLY A 488 26.65 35.56 21.37
C GLY A 488 25.69 36.66 21.78
N SER A 489 25.84 37.20 22.99
CA SER A 489 25.01 38.33 23.47
C SER A 489 25.78 39.14 24.52
N PRO A 490 25.73 40.48 24.42
CA PRO A 490 25.26 41.32 23.30
C PRO A 490 26.19 41.22 22.07
N THR A 491 25.67 41.38 20.85
CA THR A 491 26.44 41.36 19.61
C THR A 491 26.95 42.76 19.19
N ASN A 492 26.49 43.81 19.85
CA ASN A 492 26.88 45.21 19.56
C ASN A 492 26.85 46.02 20.84
N GLY A 493 27.64 47.12 20.85
CA GLY A 493 27.75 48.01 21.96
C GLY A 493 29.05 48.81 21.95
N PRO A 494 29.23 49.81 22.87
CA PRO A 494 30.50 50.54 22.95
C PRO A 494 31.64 49.68 23.45
N ALA A 495 32.84 49.88 22.96
CA ALA A 495 34.05 49.25 23.48
C ALA A 495 34.45 49.86 24.85
N PRO A 496 34.86 49.03 25.82
CA PRO A 496 35.02 47.58 25.83
C PRO A 496 33.67 46.85 25.89
N LEU A 497 33.42 45.98 24.93
CA LEU A 497 32.20 45.17 24.83
C LEU A 497 32.44 43.73 25.34
N THR A 498 31.76 43.36 26.40
CA THR A 498 31.80 41.99 26.92
C THR A 498 30.67 41.18 26.36
N VAL A 499 30.97 40.08 25.71
CA VAL A 499 30.02 39.15 25.04
C VAL A 499 30.04 37.80 25.70
N ASN A 500 28.86 37.25 26.04
CA ASN A 500 28.68 35.89 26.49
C ASN A 500 28.33 35.03 25.27
N PHE A 501 29.12 34.03 24.98
CA PHE A 501 28.91 33.10 23.89
C PHE A 501 28.26 31.81 24.40
N ASN A 502 27.57 31.11 23.49
CA ASN A 502 26.88 29.86 23.82
C ASN A 502 26.93 28.88 22.65
N GLY A 503 27.55 27.70 22.89
CA GLY A 503 27.66 26.59 21.96
C GLY A 503 26.72 25.41 22.22
N ASN A 504 25.81 25.51 23.22
CA ASN A 504 24.91 24.42 23.61
C ASN A 504 23.97 23.92 22.48
N GLY A 505 23.78 24.70 21.43
CA GLY A 505 22.98 24.32 20.26
C GLY A 505 23.68 23.34 19.33
N SER A 506 24.96 23.02 19.60
CA SER A 506 25.71 22.05 18.79
C SER A 506 25.30 20.64 19.11
N SER A 507 25.26 19.76 18.09
CA SER A 507 24.88 18.36 18.24
C SER A 507 25.69 17.46 17.33
N ASP A 508 25.86 16.22 17.75
CA ASP A 508 26.36 15.13 16.95
C ASP A 508 25.16 14.35 16.41
N PRO A 509 25.07 14.11 15.10
CA PRO A 509 23.98 13.31 14.54
C PRO A 509 23.87 11.91 15.14
N GLU A 510 25.00 11.31 15.51
CA GLU A 510 25.09 10.00 16.17
C GLU A 510 24.94 10.07 17.70
N GLY A 511 24.80 11.29 18.27
CA GLY A 511 24.63 11.50 19.71
C GLY A 511 25.89 11.35 20.56
N GLY A 512 27.05 11.37 19.91
CA GLY A 512 28.36 11.30 20.56
C GLY A 512 28.73 12.57 21.35
N PRO A 513 29.71 12.50 22.24
CA PRO A 513 30.21 13.69 22.96
C PRO A 513 30.99 14.62 22.03
N LEU A 514 30.79 15.92 22.22
CA LEU A 514 31.49 16.96 21.46
C LEU A 514 32.60 17.64 22.27
N THR A 515 33.65 18.02 21.58
CA THR A 515 34.65 18.96 22.08
C THR A 515 34.51 20.30 21.39
N TYR A 516 34.83 21.39 22.08
CA TYR A 516 34.59 22.77 21.65
C TYR A 516 35.91 23.53 21.52
N ALA A 517 36.04 24.37 20.50
CA ALA A 517 37.15 25.27 20.29
C ALA A 517 36.64 26.58 19.64
N TRP A 518 36.93 27.70 20.25
CA TRP A 518 36.44 29.01 19.80
C TRP A 518 37.56 29.88 19.21
N ASP A 519 37.23 30.55 18.13
CA ASP A 519 37.89 31.70 17.56
C ASP A 519 37.00 32.89 17.93
N LEU A 520 37.35 33.62 18.98
CA LEU A 520 36.50 34.70 19.51
C LEU A 520 36.96 36.06 19.01
N ASP A 521 38.24 36.23 18.69
CA ASP A 521 38.79 37.48 18.18
C ASP A 521 38.76 37.62 16.64
N GLY A 522 38.40 36.49 15.96
CA GLY A 522 38.19 36.45 14.50
C GLY A 522 39.48 36.38 13.70
N ASP A 523 40.58 35.93 14.31
CA ASP A 523 41.89 35.82 13.65
C ASP A 523 42.04 34.55 12.81
N GLY A 524 41.09 33.59 12.96
CA GLY A 524 41.03 32.29 12.27
C GLY A 524 41.65 31.15 13.05
N ALA A 525 42.27 31.37 14.21
CA ALA A 525 42.72 30.34 15.11
C ALA A 525 41.60 29.98 16.13
N PHE A 526 41.43 28.71 16.42
CA PHE A 526 40.42 28.25 17.38
C PHE A 526 41.05 27.94 18.75
N ASP A 527 41.66 28.96 19.38
CA ASP A 527 42.48 28.78 20.58
C ASP A 527 42.06 29.70 21.76
N ASP A 528 41.05 30.57 21.54
CA ASP A 528 40.61 31.51 22.58
C ASP A 528 39.87 30.84 23.74
N SER A 529 39.10 29.75 23.49
CA SER A 529 38.39 29.03 24.53
C SER A 529 37.97 27.60 24.11
N THR A 530 37.92 26.72 25.09
CA THR A 530 37.34 25.35 24.96
C THR A 530 36.03 25.20 25.74
N ALA A 531 35.57 26.24 26.41
CA ALA A 531 34.34 26.21 27.17
C ALA A 531 33.12 26.17 26.25
N VAL A 532 32.05 25.48 26.63
CA VAL A 532 30.78 25.45 25.90
C VAL A 532 30.15 26.84 25.88
N GLN A 533 30.35 27.63 26.95
CA GLN A 533 29.81 28.96 27.12
C GLN A 533 30.91 29.92 27.60
N PRO A 534 31.80 30.41 26.71
CA PRO A 534 32.82 31.37 27.08
C PRO A 534 32.29 32.80 27.13
N THR A 535 33.04 33.66 27.84
CA THR A 535 32.87 35.11 27.82
C THR A 535 34.12 35.75 27.25
N TYR A 536 33.97 36.70 26.34
CA TYR A 536 35.09 37.44 25.74
C TYR A 536 34.82 38.95 25.76
N THR A 537 35.88 39.77 25.96
CA THR A 537 35.76 41.23 26.01
C THR A 537 36.55 41.86 24.89
N TYR A 538 35.85 42.50 23.97
CA TYR A 538 36.42 43.24 22.86
C TYR A 538 36.79 44.64 23.36
N THR A 539 38.08 44.90 23.59
CA THR A 539 38.57 46.12 24.15
C THR A 539 38.78 47.25 23.14
N GLN A 540 38.98 46.89 21.87
CA GLN A 540 39.17 47.83 20.75
C GLN A 540 37.87 47.96 19.95
N PRO A 541 37.56 49.18 19.45
CA PRO A 541 36.49 49.33 18.48
C PRO A 541 36.76 48.55 17.20
N GLY A 542 35.73 47.83 16.71
CA GLY A 542 35.86 47.05 15.48
C GLY A 542 34.72 46.06 15.26
N THR A 543 34.72 45.42 14.12
CA THR A 543 33.82 44.28 13.81
C THR A 543 34.62 42.99 13.87
N TYR A 544 34.15 42.02 14.59
CA TYR A 544 34.75 40.72 14.82
C TYR A 544 33.78 39.60 14.39
N ASN A 545 34.32 38.50 13.86
CA ASN A 545 33.53 37.34 13.42
C ASN A 545 33.90 36.12 14.24
N ALA A 546 33.32 36.04 15.43
CA ALA A 546 33.54 34.89 16.31
C ALA A 546 32.94 33.60 15.75
N ARG A 547 33.67 32.47 15.87
CA ARG A 547 33.24 31.16 15.38
C ARG A 547 33.50 30.09 16.41
N LEU A 548 32.68 29.02 16.31
CA LEU A 548 32.85 27.81 17.08
C LEU A 548 33.19 26.66 16.16
N ARG A 549 34.23 25.92 16.47
CA ARG A 549 34.49 24.59 15.90
C ARG A 549 34.12 23.54 16.95
N VAL A 550 33.28 22.58 16.58
CA VAL A 550 33.02 21.40 17.37
C VAL A 550 33.62 20.19 16.70
N THR A 551 34.11 19.24 17.50
CA THR A 551 34.70 18.00 17.01
C THR A 551 34.08 16.84 17.78
N ASP A 552 33.64 15.80 17.06
CA ASP A 552 33.07 14.58 17.65
C ASP A 552 34.14 13.63 18.22
N ASN A 553 33.71 12.53 18.79
CA ASN A 553 34.62 11.52 19.40
C ASN A 553 35.35 10.66 18.35
N GLN A 554 35.04 10.83 17.04
CA GLN A 554 35.72 10.16 15.91
C GLN A 554 36.58 11.13 15.08
N ASN A 555 36.83 12.34 15.61
CA ASN A 555 37.66 13.40 15.04
C ASN A 555 37.11 14.07 13.77
N GLN A 556 35.80 13.95 13.45
CA GLN A 556 35.20 14.83 12.49
C GLN A 556 34.83 16.17 13.14
N SER A 557 34.91 17.25 12.38
CA SER A 557 34.64 18.58 12.92
C SER A 557 33.82 19.43 11.97
N ALA A 558 33.01 20.31 12.56
CA ALA A 558 32.30 21.35 11.84
C ALA A 558 32.54 22.71 12.49
N THR A 559 32.39 23.77 11.70
CA THR A 559 32.54 25.16 12.15
C THR A 559 31.21 25.89 11.97
N SER A 560 30.79 26.65 12.97
CA SER A 560 29.56 27.42 12.93
C SER A 560 29.62 28.57 11.89
N ALA A 561 28.45 29.06 11.52
CA ALA A 561 28.36 30.40 10.94
C ALA A 561 29.00 31.42 11.90
N PRO A 562 29.61 32.52 11.39
CA PRO A 562 30.20 33.55 12.22
C PRO A 562 29.13 34.28 13.04
N VAL A 563 29.44 34.54 14.31
CA VAL A 563 28.70 35.47 15.15
C VAL A 563 29.34 36.83 14.99
N ALA A 564 28.70 37.72 14.25
CA ALA A 564 29.25 39.06 13.99
C ALA A 564 29.08 39.92 15.25
N ILE A 565 30.20 40.45 15.77
CA ILE A 565 30.27 41.33 16.94
C ILE A 565 30.71 42.71 16.47
N SER A 566 29.91 43.74 16.83
CA SER A 566 30.24 45.12 16.52
C SER A 566 30.52 45.91 17.80
N ALA A 567 31.78 46.02 18.15
CA ALA A 567 32.21 46.85 19.26
C ALA A 567 32.35 48.30 18.78
N ASN A 568 31.50 49.20 19.24
CA ASN A 568 31.36 50.60 18.89
C ASN A 568 30.39 50.96 17.77
N ASN A 569 29.42 50.05 17.50
CA ASN A 569 28.25 50.33 16.68
C ASN A 569 26.98 49.87 17.40
N THR A 570 25.89 50.57 17.16
CA THR A 570 24.56 50.21 17.69
C THR A 570 23.57 50.12 16.53
N PRO A 571 22.61 49.19 16.54
CA PRO A 571 21.65 49.10 15.45
C PRO A 571 20.83 50.37 15.30
N PRO A 572 20.34 50.68 14.11
CA PRO A 572 19.38 51.76 13.88
C PRO A 572 18.06 51.48 14.58
N THR A 573 17.18 52.46 14.61
CA THR A 573 15.81 52.33 15.02
C THR A 573 14.90 52.68 13.87
N GLY A 574 14.18 51.67 13.33
CA GLY A 574 13.20 51.84 12.25
C GLY A 574 11.79 52.19 12.81
N THR A 575 11.03 52.87 11.98
CA THR A 575 9.63 53.21 12.25
C THR A 575 8.82 53.02 10.98
N ILE A 576 7.70 52.35 11.06
CA ILE A 576 6.69 52.31 10.00
C ILE A 576 5.75 53.49 10.22
N ASP A 577 5.80 54.48 9.33
CA ASP A 577 5.04 55.71 9.45
C ASP A 577 3.63 55.59 8.82
N ALA A 578 3.50 54.75 7.80
CA ALA A 578 2.25 54.39 7.14
C ALA A 578 2.27 52.90 6.68
N PRO A 579 1.15 52.24 6.62
CA PRO A 579 -0.18 52.67 7.07
C PRO A 579 -0.28 52.63 8.59
N ALA A 580 -1.30 53.32 9.15
CA ALA A 580 -1.51 53.33 10.61
C ALA A 580 -1.82 51.92 11.14
N ALA A 581 -1.37 51.65 12.38
CA ALA A 581 -1.71 50.36 13.05
C ALA A 581 -3.23 50.15 13.11
N GLY A 582 -3.67 48.94 12.79
CA GLY A 582 -5.09 48.58 12.70
C GLY A 582 -5.74 48.91 11.34
N THR A 583 -4.99 49.37 10.36
CA THR A 583 -5.51 49.49 8.97
C THR A 583 -5.96 48.10 8.48
N THR A 584 -7.17 48.06 7.94
CA THR A 584 -7.74 46.85 7.37
C THR A 584 -7.86 47.00 5.86
N TRP A 585 -7.93 45.87 5.16
CA TRP A 585 -7.96 45.86 3.71
C TRP A 585 -9.02 44.89 3.14
N LYS A 586 -9.40 45.10 1.90
CA LYS A 586 -10.14 44.16 1.07
C LYS A 586 -9.37 43.91 -0.23
N VAL A 587 -9.76 42.92 -0.94
CA VAL A 587 -9.14 42.57 -2.23
C VAL A 587 -9.14 43.77 -3.17
N GLY A 588 -7.97 44.10 -3.70
CA GLY A 588 -7.75 45.22 -4.64
C GLY A 588 -7.59 46.59 -4.04
N ASP A 589 -7.68 46.74 -2.69
CA ASP A 589 -7.38 48.03 -2.06
C ASP A 589 -5.91 48.42 -2.32
N LEU A 590 -5.73 49.66 -2.70
CA LEU A 590 -4.41 50.26 -2.86
C LEU A 590 -3.93 50.77 -1.52
N ILE A 591 -2.91 50.17 -0.95
CA ILE A 591 -2.33 50.51 0.34
C ILE A 591 -0.97 51.15 0.12
N SER A 592 -0.84 52.42 0.47
CA SER A 592 0.46 53.11 0.50
C SER A 592 1.15 52.86 1.83
N PHE A 593 2.48 52.77 1.79
CA PHE A 593 3.29 52.62 2.99
C PHE A 593 4.53 53.54 2.95
N ASP A 594 5.02 53.87 4.15
CA ASP A 594 6.15 54.75 4.35
C ASP A 594 6.81 54.45 5.69
N GLY A 595 8.08 54.79 5.85
CA GLY A 595 8.82 54.61 7.07
C GLY A 595 10.17 55.33 7.08
N SER A 596 10.69 55.45 8.27
CA SER A 596 11.94 56.14 8.54
C SER A 596 12.84 55.35 9.48
N ALA A 597 14.11 55.68 9.54
CA ALA A 597 15.02 55.12 10.54
C ALA A 597 16.04 56.19 11.01
N THR A 598 16.43 56.03 12.27
CA THR A 598 17.51 56.83 12.87
C THR A 598 18.53 55.92 13.53
N ASP A 599 19.78 56.35 13.48
CA ASP A 599 20.90 55.61 14.05
C ASP A 599 21.68 56.54 15.01
N PRO A 600 22.09 56.09 16.20
CA PRO A 600 22.80 56.89 17.18
C PRO A 600 24.14 57.45 16.68
N GLN A 601 24.81 56.76 15.72
CA GLN A 601 26.11 57.17 15.19
C GLN A 601 26.00 57.92 13.83
N GLN A 602 24.94 57.63 13.07
CA GLN A 602 24.79 58.18 11.71
C GLN A 602 23.65 59.21 11.61
N GLY A 603 22.80 59.34 12.64
CA GLY A 603 21.60 60.17 12.59
C GLY A 603 20.48 59.56 11.77
N THR A 604 19.75 60.39 11.02
CA THR A 604 18.70 59.90 10.11
C THR A 604 19.32 59.09 8.98
N LEU A 605 18.88 57.85 8.82
CA LEU A 605 19.36 56.98 7.75
C LEU A 605 18.73 57.38 6.40
N PRO A 606 19.49 57.28 5.29
CA PRO A 606 18.93 57.50 3.95
C PRO A 606 17.94 56.34 3.60
N ASP A 607 17.02 56.64 2.70
CA ASP A 607 16.00 55.69 2.24
C ASP A 607 16.60 54.42 1.63
N SER A 608 17.79 54.54 1.02
CA SER A 608 18.56 53.36 0.52
C SER A 608 18.98 52.37 1.63
N ALA A 609 18.89 52.80 2.90
CA ALA A 609 19.14 51.94 4.06
C ALA A 609 17.88 51.13 4.49
N LEU A 610 16.74 51.41 3.86
CA LEU A 610 15.46 50.79 4.15
C LEU A 610 15.14 49.68 3.13
N SER A 611 14.69 48.55 3.61
CA SER A 611 14.13 47.48 2.78
C SER A 611 12.79 47.01 3.31
N TRP A 612 11.90 46.68 2.42
CA TRP A 612 10.54 46.30 2.76
C TRP A 612 10.17 44.95 2.20
N GLU A 613 9.37 44.21 2.96
CA GLU A 613 8.76 42.96 2.54
C GLU A 613 7.25 42.99 2.85
N LEU A 614 6.45 42.56 1.88
CA LEU A 614 5.04 42.23 2.08
C LEU A 614 4.90 40.72 2.17
N ILE A 615 4.43 40.25 3.30
CA ILE A 615 4.35 38.81 3.62
C ILE A 615 2.88 38.48 3.85
N MET A 616 2.40 37.43 3.17
CA MET A 616 1.11 36.79 3.46
C MET A 616 1.31 35.71 4.51
N HIS A 617 0.53 35.78 5.57
CA HIS A 617 0.36 34.70 6.54
C HIS A 617 -0.93 33.98 6.24
N HIS A 618 -0.85 32.70 5.94
CA HIS A 618 -1.97 31.83 5.65
C HIS A 618 -2.09 30.79 6.76
N CYS A 619 -3.21 30.79 7.47
CA CYS A 619 -3.39 29.99 8.68
C CYS A 619 -4.72 29.22 8.71
N PRO A 620 -5.02 28.35 7.73
CA PRO A 620 -6.24 27.53 7.78
C PRO A 620 -6.12 26.36 8.78
N SER A 621 -4.98 25.64 8.80
CA SER A 621 -4.66 24.57 9.75
C SER A 621 -3.20 24.68 10.21
N ASP A 622 -2.28 24.82 9.28
CA ASP A 622 -0.86 25.07 9.53
C ASP A 622 -0.49 26.45 9.00
N CYS A 623 0.03 27.31 9.89
CA CYS A 623 0.44 28.66 9.52
C CYS A 623 1.74 28.60 8.72
N HIS A 624 1.69 29.08 7.49
CA HIS A 624 2.86 29.28 6.64
C HIS A 624 2.85 30.66 6.00
N THR A 625 3.99 31.08 5.49
CA THR A 625 4.17 32.45 4.99
C THR A 625 4.65 32.46 3.56
N HIS A 626 4.20 33.44 2.78
CA HIS A 626 4.68 33.73 1.43
C HIS A 626 5.12 35.17 1.36
N VAL A 627 6.36 35.42 0.94
CA VAL A 627 6.79 36.77 0.56
C VAL A 627 6.12 37.11 -0.77
N ILE A 628 5.25 38.11 -0.76
CA ILE A 628 4.52 38.55 -1.95
C ILE A 628 5.37 39.48 -2.79
N GLN A 629 6.02 40.44 -2.13
CA GLN A 629 6.78 41.48 -2.80
C GLN A 629 7.83 42.08 -1.87
N THR A 630 8.92 42.55 -2.45
CA THR A 630 10.01 43.25 -1.75
C THR A 630 10.33 44.57 -2.43
N TRP A 631 10.80 45.55 -1.66
CA TRP A 631 11.28 46.83 -2.20
C TRP A 631 12.57 47.25 -1.50
N LEU A 632 13.41 48.01 -2.19
CA LEU A 632 14.67 48.55 -1.70
C LEU A 632 14.70 50.06 -1.96
N GLY A 633 15.14 50.80 -1.01
CA GLY A 633 15.25 52.25 -1.11
C GLY A 633 13.88 52.95 -0.97
N ASP A 634 13.85 54.30 -1.14
CA ASP A 634 12.60 55.04 -1.18
C ASP A 634 12.23 55.48 -2.59
N PRO A 635 11.14 55.04 -3.18
CA PRO A 635 10.41 55.77 -4.18
C PRO A 635 9.34 56.62 -3.49
N LEU A 636 9.22 57.88 -3.86
CA LEU A 636 8.26 58.85 -3.35
C LEU A 636 6.77 58.38 -3.23
N THR A 637 6.46 57.12 -3.61
CA THR A 637 5.12 56.47 -3.48
C THR A 637 5.29 54.96 -3.48
N TRP A 638 5.36 54.38 -2.29
CA TRP A 638 5.23 52.92 -2.14
C TRP A 638 3.80 52.54 -1.91
N PHE A 639 3.34 51.58 -2.70
CA PHE A 639 2.01 51.03 -2.54
C PHE A 639 2.00 49.57 -3.07
N PHE A 640 1.05 48.82 -2.61
CA PHE A 640 0.69 47.52 -3.14
C PHE A 640 -0.81 47.37 -3.26
N ASN A 641 -1.27 46.52 -4.18
CA ASN A 641 -2.67 46.14 -4.21
C ASN A 641 -2.87 44.92 -3.28
N ALA A 642 -3.84 45.00 -2.39
CA ALA A 642 -4.17 43.92 -1.50
C ALA A 642 -4.60 42.67 -2.30
N PRO A 643 -3.94 41.52 -2.11
CA PRO A 643 -4.14 40.35 -2.94
C PRO A 643 -5.47 39.64 -2.66
N ASP A 644 -5.93 38.84 -3.63
CA ASP A 644 -7.00 37.89 -3.42
C ASP A 644 -6.46 36.63 -2.77
N HIS A 645 -7.00 36.26 -1.60
CA HIS A 645 -6.56 35.09 -0.86
C HIS A 645 -7.68 34.50 0.00
N GLU A 646 -7.53 33.22 0.35
CA GLU A 646 -8.47 32.56 1.25
C GLU A 646 -8.35 33.07 2.69
N TYR A 647 -9.47 33.11 3.42
CA TYR A 647 -9.51 33.40 4.86
C TYR A 647 -9.48 32.07 5.65
N PRO A 648 -8.76 31.98 6.80
CA PRO A 648 -8.03 33.05 7.49
C PRO A 648 -6.62 33.29 6.96
N SER A 649 -6.36 34.53 6.61
CA SER A 649 -5.05 35.04 6.22
C SER A 649 -4.93 36.51 6.61
N TYR A 650 -3.71 37.02 6.77
CA TYR A 650 -3.44 38.43 7.00
C TYR A 650 -2.12 38.82 6.33
N LEU A 651 -1.93 40.13 6.09
CA LEU A 651 -0.69 40.66 5.57
C LEU A 651 0.21 41.15 6.70
N GLU A 652 1.49 40.95 6.59
CA GLU A 652 2.53 41.58 7.39
C GLU A 652 3.35 42.45 6.45
N LEU A 653 3.43 43.75 6.77
CA LEU A 653 4.35 44.67 6.15
C LEU A 653 5.58 44.78 7.07
N ARG A 654 6.76 44.45 6.56
CA ARG A 654 8.00 44.41 7.32
C ARG A 654 8.98 45.42 6.77
N LEU A 655 9.48 46.34 7.65
CA LEU A 655 10.57 47.25 7.37
C LEU A 655 11.84 46.74 8.02
N THR A 656 12.92 46.65 7.27
CA THR A 656 14.27 46.44 7.80
C THR A 656 15.13 47.65 7.48
N ALA A 657 15.61 48.35 8.51
CA ALA A 657 16.59 49.42 8.41
C ALA A 657 17.98 48.87 8.66
N THR A 658 18.95 49.24 7.84
CA THR A 658 20.35 48.77 7.91
C THR A 658 21.28 49.96 8.01
N ASP A 659 22.14 50.01 9.03
CA ASP A 659 23.16 51.06 9.17
C ASP A 659 24.36 50.80 8.26
N ALA A 660 25.30 51.77 8.17
CA ALA A 660 26.51 51.61 7.35
C ALA A 660 27.49 50.55 7.91
N GLY A 661 27.33 50.11 9.15
CA GLY A 661 28.09 49.00 9.74
C GLY A 661 27.44 47.62 9.53
N GLY A 662 26.28 47.57 8.89
CA GLY A 662 25.57 46.35 8.58
C GLY A 662 24.64 45.86 9.72
N LEU A 663 24.45 46.62 10.83
CA LEU A 663 23.49 46.28 11.85
C LEU A 663 22.07 46.64 11.39
N THR A 664 21.11 45.86 11.78
CA THR A 664 19.71 46.00 11.34
C THR A 664 18.72 46.14 12.49
N ASP A 665 17.65 46.86 12.25
CA ASP A 665 16.42 46.83 13.07
C ASP A 665 15.25 46.50 12.15
N THR A 666 14.38 45.61 12.62
CA THR A 666 13.23 45.19 11.85
C THR A 666 11.95 45.50 12.59
N LYS A 667 11.00 46.14 11.92
CA LYS A 667 9.65 46.40 12.38
C LYS A 667 8.62 45.74 11.52
N SER A 668 7.59 45.21 12.14
CA SER A 668 6.48 44.56 11.46
C SER A 668 5.15 45.22 11.79
N LEU A 669 4.32 45.34 10.79
CA LEU A 669 2.96 45.83 10.92
C LEU A 669 1.98 44.80 10.35
N ARG A 670 1.11 44.30 11.17
CA ARG A 670 0.03 43.41 10.77
C ARG A 670 -1.15 44.20 10.19
N LEU A 671 -1.65 43.75 9.03
CA LEU A 671 -2.81 44.27 8.34
C LEU A 671 -3.84 43.20 8.18
N ASP A 672 -4.94 43.31 8.90
CA ASP A 672 -6.00 42.30 8.86
C ASP A 672 -6.99 42.60 7.71
N PRO A 673 -7.50 41.54 7.03
CA PRO A 673 -8.49 41.72 6.00
C PRO A 673 -9.86 42.10 6.57
N ARG A 674 -10.62 42.88 5.83
CA ARG A 674 -12.06 42.98 6.04
C ARG A 674 -12.73 41.73 5.55
N THR A 675 -13.66 41.21 6.32
CA THR A 675 -14.31 39.93 5.99
C THR A 675 -15.83 40.14 5.88
N VAL A 676 -16.41 39.25 5.10
CA VAL A 676 -17.86 39.11 4.96
C VAL A 676 -18.27 37.67 5.08
N ASP A 677 -19.48 37.43 5.50
CA ASP A 677 -20.03 36.08 5.63
C ASP A 677 -20.88 35.69 4.41
N LEU A 678 -20.50 34.62 3.77
CA LEU A 678 -21.30 33.98 2.73
C LEU A 678 -22.05 32.79 3.32
N THR A 679 -23.37 32.84 3.29
CA THR A 679 -24.22 31.76 3.77
C THR A 679 -24.66 30.87 2.63
N PHE A 680 -24.51 29.57 2.80
CA PHE A 680 -24.84 28.55 1.80
C PHE A 680 -26.00 27.71 2.29
N GLN A 681 -27.01 27.62 1.44
CA GLN A 681 -28.24 26.89 1.71
C GLN A 681 -28.56 25.95 0.54
N SER A 682 -29.32 24.93 0.79
CA SER A 682 -29.92 24.11 -0.27
C SER A 682 -31.42 23.91 -0.05
N SER A 683 -32.12 23.63 -1.11
CA SER A 683 -33.52 23.23 -1.08
C SER A 683 -33.68 21.90 -1.81
N PRO A 684 -33.94 20.79 -1.08
CA PRO A 684 -34.08 20.68 0.39
C PRO A 684 -32.78 20.94 1.15
N SER A 685 -32.90 21.35 2.40
CA SER A 685 -31.76 21.60 3.31
C SER A 685 -31.06 20.28 3.68
N GLY A 686 -29.73 20.32 3.91
CA GLY A 686 -28.94 19.15 4.31
C GLY A 686 -28.11 18.54 3.18
N LEU A 687 -28.23 19.04 1.96
CA LEU A 687 -27.37 18.61 0.85
C LEU A 687 -26.01 19.30 0.93
N GLN A 688 -25.00 18.66 0.35
CA GLN A 688 -23.61 19.13 0.36
C GLN A 688 -23.39 20.23 -0.68
N LEU A 689 -22.71 21.28 -0.30
CA LEU A 689 -22.20 22.30 -1.22
C LEU A 689 -20.69 22.41 -1.02
N VAL A 690 -19.98 22.83 -2.06
CA VAL A 690 -18.53 23.04 -2.06
C VAL A 690 -18.24 24.52 -2.23
N VAL A 691 -17.33 25.04 -1.40
CA VAL A 691 -16.86 26.41 -1.44
C VAL A 691 -15.33 26.40 -1.34
N GLY A 692 -14.66 26.83 -2.40
CA GLY A 692 -13.20 26.65 -2.52
C GLY A 692 -12.84 25.17 -2.48
N SER A 693 -11.95 24.81 -1.59
CA SER A 693 -11.50 23.43 -1.34
C SER A 693 -12.34 22.66 -0.31
N SER A 694 -13.32 23.28 0.32
CA SER A 694 -14.08 22.74 1.45
C SER A 694 -15.52 22.43 1.08
N SER A 695 -16.08 21.34 1.60
CA SER A 695 -17.50 21.00 1.48
C SER A 695 -18.23 21.07 2.82
N GLY A 696 -19.55 21.29 2.77
CA GLY A 696 -20.38 21.31 3.95
C GLY A 696 -21.83 20.96 3.67
N ALA A 697 -22.48 20.30 4.66
CA ALA A 697 -23.93 20.10 4.60
C ALA A 697 -24.64 21.43 4.96
N THR A 698 -25.62 21.80 4.17
CA THR A 698 -26.36 23.05 4.34
C THR A 698 -27.35 23.01 5.49
N PRO A 699 -27.62 24.16 6.17
CA PRO A 699 -27.00 25.47 5.94
C PRO A 699 -25.65 25.61 6.66
N PHE A 700 -24.72 26.32 6.05
CA PHE A 700 -23.47 26.70 6.68
C PHE A 700 -23.01 28.08 6.22
N THR A 701 -22.11 28.71 6.99
CA THR A 701 -21.55 30.03 6.65
C THR A 701 -20.03 29.89 6.48
N ARG A 702 -19.51 30.67 5.54
CA ARG A 702 -18.06 30.84 5.34
C ARG A 702 -17.72 32.30 5.44
N THR A 703 -16.82 32.61 6.34
CA THR A 703 -16.20 33.95 6.42
C THR A 703 -15.13 33.99 5.34
N VAL A 704 -15.17 35.01 4.49
CA VAL A 704 -14.21 35.22 3.39
C VAL A 704 -13.75 36.66 3.37
N ILE A 705 -12.66 36.97 2.70
CA ILE A 705 -12.17 38.35 2.56
C ILE A 705 -13.13 39.13 1.67
N GLU A 706 -13.46 40.35 2.04
CA GLU A 706 -14.27 41.28 1.22
C GLU A 706 -13.60 41.50 -0.15
N GLY A 707 -14.35 41.28 -1.23
CA GLY A 707 -13.88 41.37 -2.61
C GLY A 707 -13.20 40.11 -3.14
N SER A 708 -13.01 39.06 -2.34
CA SER A 708 -12.40 37.81 -2.81
C SER A 708 -13.28 37.06 -3.81
N ASN A 709 -12.61 36.33 -4.70
CA ASN A 709 -13.27 35.54 -5.73
C ASN A 709 -13.36 34.07 -5.26
N ASN A 710 -14.55 33.60 -4.94
CA ASN A 710 -14.79 32.30 -4.33
C ASN A 710 -15.48 31.36 -5.31
N SER A 711 -14.92 30.18 -5.53
CA SER A 711 -15.59 29.15 -6.31
C SER A 711 -16.65 28.46 -5.47
N ILE A 712 -17.86 28.32 -6.03
CA ILE A 712 -18.94 27.58 -5.41
C ILE A 712 -19.45 26.49 -6.35
N SER A 713 -19.85 25.34 -5.78
CA SER A 713 -20.32 24.22 -6.55
C SER A 713 -21.38 23.42 -5.78
N ALA A 714 -22.34 22.92 -6.53
CA ALA A 714 -23.42 22.05 -6.04
C ALA A 714 -23.27 20.64 -6.63
N PRO A 715 -22.54 19.73 -5.98
CA PRO A 715 -22.41 18.35 -6.46
C PRO A 715 -23.76 17.73 -6.74
N SER A 716 -23.85 16.96 -7.83
CA SER A 716 -25.12 16.36 -8.27
C SER A 716 -24.85 15.08 -9.09
N PRO A 717 -25.60 14.00 -8.89
CA PRO A 717 -26.70 13.89 -7.91
C PRO A 717 -26.23 13.69 -6.47
N GLN A 718 -27.12 13.90 -5.49
CA GLN A 718 -26.88 13.64 -4.07
C GLN A 718 -28.08 12.92 -3.45
N THR A 719 -27.82 12.07 -2.47
CA THR A 719 -28.87 11.34 -1.74
C THR A 719 -29.10 11.98 -0.36
N LEU A 720 -30.36 12.29 -0.05
CA LEU A 720 -30.75 12.80 1.27
C LEU A 720 -32.01 12.07 1.74
N GLY A 721 -31.95 11.42 2.91
CA GLY A 721 -33.08 10.68 3.46
C GLY A 721 -33.58 9.54 2.57
N GLY A 722 -32.70 8.95 1.74
CA GLY A 722 -33.05 7.87 0.80
C GLY A 722 -33.66 8.35 -0.52
N THR A 723 -33.70 9.65 -0.76
CA THR A 723 -34.15 10.23 -2.02
C THR A 723 -32.97 10.89 -2.75
N ASP A 724 -32.81 10.60 -4.02
CA ASP A 724 -31.79 11.21 -4.86
C ASP A 724 -32.28 12.56 -5.40
N TYR A 725 -31.40 13.53 -5.37
CA TYR A 725 -31.67 14.90 -5.80
C TYR A 725 -30.66 15.32 -6.86
N ALA A 726 -31.15 15.86 -7.97
CA ALA A 726 -30.33 16.50 -8.98
C ALA A 726 -30.36 18.02 -8.81
N TRP A 727 -29.19 18.65 -8.98
CA TRP A 727 -29.10 20.12 -8.96
C TRP A 727 -29.95 20.73 -10.08
N SER A 728 -30.56 21.88 -9.80
CA SER A 728 -31.46 22.58 -10.71
C SER A 728 -31.00 24.01 -11.01
N SER A 729 -30.68 24.79 -9.95
CA SER A 729 -30.26 26.17 -10.12
C SER A 729 -29.62 26.72 -8.85
N TRP A 730 -28.86 27.79 -9.01
CA TRP A 730 -28.46 28.66 -7.90
C TRP A 730 -29.36 29.90 -7.81
N SER A 731 -29.46 30.51 -6.62
CA SER A 731 -30.26 31.72 -6.38
C SER A 731 -29.76 32.97 -7.11
N ASP A 732 -28.48 33.00 -7.47
CA ASP A 732 -27.84 34.06 -8.25
C ASP A 732 -27.89 33.82 -9.76
N GLY A 733 -28.42 32.68 -10.19
CA GLY A 733 -28.52 32.29 -11.61
C GLY A 733 -27.24 31.74 -12.22
N GLY A 734 -26.19 31.51 -11.40
CA GLY A 734 -24.93 30.95 -11.86
C GLY A 734 -25.03 29.49 -12.30
N ALA A 735 -24.00 28.99 -12.99
CA ALA A 735 -23.88 27.58 -13.37
C ALA A 735 -23.72 26.70 -12.13
N GLN A 736 -23.86 25.36 -12.27
CA GLN A 736 -23.70 24.41 -11.16
C GLN A 736 -22.41 24.60 -10.38
N SER A 737 -21.33 24.93 -11.07
CA SER A 737 -20.06 25.39 -10.50
C SER A 737 -19.69 26.71 -11.16
N HIS A 738 -19.44 27.74 -10.36
CA HIS A 738 -19.08 29.07 -10.82
C HIS A 738 -18.39 29.87 -9.70
N ASN A 739 -17.88 31.02 -10.03
CA ASN A 739 -17.24 31.92 -9.08
C ASN A 739 -18.20 33.06 -8.66
N VAL A 740 -18.09 33.44 -7.39
CA VAL A 740 -18.82 34.60 -6.82
C VAL A 740 -17.83 35.54 -6.15
N VAL A 741 -18.05 36.84 -6.34
CA VAL A 741 -17.21 37.87 -5.69
C VAL A 741 -17.90 38.34 -4.40
N ALA A 742 -17.18 38.23 -3.30
CA ALA A 742 -17.68 38.46 -1.96
C ALA A 742 -17.68 39.97 -1.56
N ASN A 743 -18.43 40.80 -2.27
CA ASN A 743 -18.46 42.25 -1.99
C ASN A 743 -19.23 42.63 -0.71
N ALA A 744 -20.10 41.79 -0.20
CA ALA A 744 -20.89 41.94 1.01
C ALA A 744 -21.39 40.56 1.47
N ALA A 745 -21.92 40.52 2.69
CA ALA A 745 -22.61 39.34 3.20
C ALA A 745 -23.74 38.94 2.24
N ALA A 746 -23.78 37.70 1.83
CA ALA A 746 -24.71 37.18 0.85
C ALA A 746 -25.15 35.75 1.19
N THR A 747 -26.34 35.38 0.68
CA THR A 747 -26.84 34.01 0.81
C THR A 747 -26.99 33.40 -0.59
N TYR A 748 -26.36 32.25 -0.78
CA TYR A 748 -26.45 31.46 -1.99
C TYR A 748 -27.25 30.20 -1.70
N THR A 749 -28.33 30.02 -2.45
CA THR A 749 -29.21 28.86 -2.28
C THR A 749 -29.13 27.99 -3.54
N ALA A 750 -28.71 26.76 -3.39
CA ALA A 750 -28.78 25.76 -4.45
C ALA A 750 -30.11 25.02 -4.38
N ALA A 751 -30.85 25.07 -5.47
CA ALA A 751 -32.10 24.33 -5.62
C ALA A 751 -31.79 22.97 -6.24
N PHE A 752 -32.43 21.93 -5.69
CA PHE A 752 -32.34 20.56 -6.18
C PHE A 752 -33.75 20.00 -6.38
N GLN A 753 -33.89 19.13 -7.33
CA GLN A 753 -35.13 18.42 -7.62
C GLN A 753 -34.93 16.92 -7.30
N ALA A 754 -35.94 16.36 -6.64
CA ALA A 754 -35.95 14.93 -6.36
C ALA A 754 -36.01 14.15 -7.67
N LEU A 755 -35.13 13.17 -7.78
CA LEU A 755 -35.16 12.22 -8.87
C LEU A 755 -36.23 11.14 -8.58
N PRO A 756 -36.93 10.67 -9.61
CA PRO A 756 -37.83 9.56 -9.41
C PRO A 756 -37.07 8.34 -8.85
N PRO A 757 -37.65 7.60 -7.90
CA PRO A 757 -37.00 6.40 -7.39
C PRO A 757 -36.68 5.44 -8.54
N ALA A 758 -35.51 4.83 -8.48
CA ALA A 758 -35.11 3.81 -9.45
C ALA A 758 -36.14 2.69 -9.45
N GLN A 759 -36.69 2.40 -10.61
CA GLN A 759 -37.68 1.32 -10.74
C GLN A 759 -36.95 -0.02 -10.52
N SER A 760 -37.40 -0.79 -9.55
CA SER A 760 -36.93 -2.16 -9.32
C SER A 760 -38.12 -3.11 -9.30
N ALA A 761 -37.85 -4.34 -9.69
CA ALA A 761 -38.80 -5.44 -9.59
C ALA A 761 -38.16 -6.58 -8.79
N ASN A 762 -38.95 -7.48 -8.26
CA ASN A 762 -38.45 -8.68 -7.57
C ASN A 762 -39.16 -9.89 -8.19
N LEU A 763 -38.49 -10.52 -9.14
CA LEU A 763 -39.02 -11.71 -9.81
C LEU A 763 -38.69 -12.94 -8.96
N ALA A 764 -39.70 -13.78 -8.76
CA ALA A 764 -39.55 -15.06 -8.09
C ALA A 764 -39.95 -16.17 -9.06
N LEU A 765 -39.11 -17.15 -9.25
CA LEU A 765 -39.38 -18.30 -10.09
C LEU A 765 -39.69 -19.54 -9.23
N ALA A 766 -40.73 -20.25 -9.54
CA ALA A 766 -41.00 -21.57 -9.00
C ALA A 766 -41.12 -22.60 -10.12
N LYS A 767 -40.63 -23.80 -9.86
CA LYS A 767 -40.65 -24.89 -10.82
C LYS A 767 -41.08 -26.20 -10.18
N THR A 768 -41.95 -26.90 -10.85
CA THR A 768 -42.37 -28.26 -10.44
C THR A 768 -42.27 -29.22 -11.62
N GLY A 769 -42.11 -30.52 -11.39
CA GLY A 769 -42.04 -31.54 -12.42
C GLY A 769 -42.87 -32.76 -12.07
N ALA A 770 -43.61 -33.30 -13.03
CA ALA A 770 -44.38 -34.51 -12.86
C ALA A 770 -44.38 -35.35 -14.13
N MET A 771 -44.57 -36.65 -14.00
CA MET A 771 -44.79 -37.56 -15.13
C MET A 771 -46.27 -37.56 -15.53
N SER A 772 -46.55 -37.38 -16.82
CA SER A 772 -47.89 -37.39 -17.39
C SER A 772 -47.88 -38.05 -18.78
N GLY A 773 -48.63 -39.08 -18.99
CA GLY A 773 -48.75 -39.78 -20.27
C GLY A 773 -47.41 -40.27 -20.87
N GLY A 774 -46.43 -40.63 -20.02
CA GLY A 774 -45.10 -41.06 -20.43
C GLY A 774 -44.10 -39.90 -20.71
N ASN A 775 -44.55 -38.67 -20.60
CA ASN A 775 -43.71 -37.47 -20.73
C ASN A 775 -43.41 -36.84 -19.35
N ALA A 776 -42.29 -36.17 -19.26
CA ALA A 776 -41.99 -35.29 -18.12
C ALA A 776 -42.58 -33.91 -18.41
N VAL A 777 -43.45 -33.43 -17.54
CA VAL A 777 -44.09 -32.11 -17.64
C VAL A 777 -43.52 -31.24 -16.54
N TRP A 778 -42.94 -30.12 -16.93
CA TRP A 778 -42.35 -29.11 -16.06
C TRP A 778 -43.24 -27.88 -16.07
N ASN A 779 -43.77 -27.51 -14.91
CA ASN A 779 -44.53 -26.27 -14.76
C ASN A 779 -43.66 -25.22 -14.08
N LEU A 780 -43.52 -24.08 -14.71
CA LEU A 780 -42.82 -22.94 -14.22
C LEU A 780 -43.81 -21.84 -13.89
N SER A 781 -43.67 -21.19 -12.78
CA SER A 781 -44.47 -20.02 -12.40
C SER A 781 -43.51 -18.87 -12.04
N VAL A 782 -43.59 -17.76 -12.73
CA VAL A 782 -42.86 -16.55 -12.38
C VAL A 782 -43.84 -15.55 -11.80
N GLY A 783 -43.49 -14.95 -10.66
CA GLY A 783 -44.24 -13.88 -9.99
C GLY A 783 -43.37 -12.65 -9.82
N ASN A 784 -43.94 -11.45 -9.93
CA ASN A 784 -43.25 -10.23 -9.59
C ASN A 784 -43.69 -9.72 -8.22
N GLN A 785 -42.85 -9.88 -7.22
CA GLN A 785 -43.07 -9.44 -5.83
C GLN A 785 -42.61 -8.00 -5.57
N GLY A 786 -41.94 -7.40 -6.55
CA GLY A 786 -41.27 -6.11 -6.38
C GLY A 786 -42.21 -4.91 -6.50
N PRO A 787 -41.72 -3.71 -6.17
CA PRO A 787 -42.61 -2.53 -6.12
C PRO A 787 -43.08 -2.08 -7.50
N ASN A 788 -42.35 -2.43 -8.59
CA ASN A 788 -42.72 -1.99 -9.95
C ASN A 788 -42.93 -3.17 -10.91
N ALA A 789 -43.48 -2.89 -12.05
CA ALA A 789 -43.60 -3.86 -13.12
C ALA A 789 -42.21 -4.23 -13.67
N ALA A 790 -41.95 -5.52 -13.79
CA ALA A 790 -40.79 -6.01 -14.50
C ALA A 790 -41.00 -5.96 -16.00
N GLN A 791 -40.07 -5.37 -16.75
CA GLN A 791 -40.12 -5.24 -18.20
C GLN A 791 -39.21 -6.30 -18.85
N ASN A 792 -39.65 -6.77 -20.03
CA ASN A 792 -38.89 -7.76 -20.80
C ASN A 792 -38.50 -8.99 -19.99
N VAL A 793 -39.48 -9.61 -19.32
CA VAL A 793 -39.26 -10.78 -18.47
C VAL A 793 -38.95 -12.00 -19.32
N VAL A 794 -37.88 -12.66 -19.04
CA VAL A 794 -37.39 -13.84 -19.78
C VAL A 794 -37.20 -14.99 -18.81
N VAL A 795 -37.90 -16.11 -19.05
CA VAL A 795 -37.63 -17.38 -18.36
C VAL A 795 -36.84 -18.29 -19.30
N THR A 796 -35.72 -18.74 -18.82
CA THR A 796 -34.81 -19.64 -19.56
C THR A 796 -34.71 -20.98 -18.84
N ASP A 797 -34.92 -22.06 -19.57
CA ASP A 797 -34.89 -23.43 -19.06
C ASP A 797 -33.97 -24.30 -19.93
N VAL A 798 -32.85 -24.70 -19.38
CA VAL A 798 -31.91 -25.59 -20.07
C VAL A 798 -32.26 -27.03 -19.80
N LEU A 799 -32.83 -27.72 -20.80
CA LEU A 799 -33.28 -29.10 -20.63
C LEU A 799 -32.13 -30.08 -20.38
N PRO A 800 -32.22 -30.89 -19.33
CA PRO A 800 -31.19 -31.87 -19.02
C PRO A 800 -31.04 -32.93 -20.13
N SER A 801 -29.89 -33.57 -20.21
CA SER A 801 -29.53 -34.50 -21.33
C SER A 801 -30.47 -35.71 -21.46
N ARG A 802 -31.11 -36.10 -20.35
CA ARG A 802 -32.00 -37.26 -20.29
C ARG A 802 -33.41 -37.03 -20.83
N VAL A 803 -33.75 -35.81 -21.24
CA VAL A 803 -35.07 -35.52 -21.82
C VAL A 803 -34.94 -34.94 -23.21
N SER A 804 -35.89 -35.12 -24.08
CA SER A 804 -36.01 -34.48 -25.40
C SER A 804 -37.22 -33.58 -25.39
N PHE A 805 -37.09 -32.39 -25.98
CA PHE A 805 -38.15 -31.42 -26.07
C PHE A 805 -39.31 -31.95 -26.88
N VAL A 806 -40.52 -31.75 -26.37
CA VAL A 806 -41.81 -32.12 -27.06
C VAL A 806 -42.60 -30.86 -27.36
N SER A 807 -42.91 -30.06 -26.36
CA SER A 807 -43.65 -28.81 -26.57
C SER A 807 -43.45 -27.83 -25.42
N ALA A 808 -43.57 -26.55 -25.68
CA ALA A 808 -43.62 -25.46 -24.70
C ALA A 808 -44.50 -24.33 -25.28
N PRO A 809 -45.81 -24.36 -25.08
CA PRO A 809 -46.69 -23.35 -25.65
C PRO A 809 -46.28 -21.91 -25.21
N GLY A 810 -46.16 -20.98 -26.15
CA GLY A 810 -45.77 -19.60 -25.86
C GLY A 810 -44.28 -19.39 -25.62
N CYS A 811 -43.42 -20.40 -25.79
CA CYS A 811 -41.99 -20.31 -25.64
C CYS A 811 -41.26 -20.79 -26.90
N THR A 812 -40.03 -20.38 -27.09
CA THR A 812 -39.14 -20.82 -28.18
C THR A 812 -38.16 -21.87 -27.67
N TYR A 813 -37.84 -22.87 -28.49
CA TYR A 813 -36.86 -23.87 -28.17
C TYR A 813 -35.68 -23.83 -29.15
N THR A 814 -34.46 -23.74 -28.60
CA THR A 814 -33.19 -23.78 -29.33
C THR A 814 -32.52 -25.14 -29.14
N GLY A 815 -32.55 -25.97 -30.18
CA GLY A 815 -32.05 -27.34 -30.11
C GLY A 815 -30.53 -27.46 -29.85
N SER A 816 -29.72 -26.54 -30.40
CA SER A 816 -28.25 -26.52 -30.21
C SER A 816 -27.81 -26.32 -28.77
N THR A 817 -28.55 -25.51 -27.99
CA THR A 817 -28.30 -25.24 -26.58
C THR A 817 -29.25 -25.99 -25.66
N ARG A 818 -30.23 -26.71 -26.22
CA ARG A 818 -31.30 -27.40 -25.47
C ARG A 818 -32.12 -26.45 -24.58
N THR A 819 -32.23 -25.18 -24.94
CA THR A 819 -32.81 -24.13 -24.12
C THR A 819 -34.23 -23.82 -24.57
N VAL A 820 -35.18 -23.82 -23.62
CA VAL A 820 -36.52 -23.25 -23.79
C VAL A 820 -36.50 -21.85 -23.22
N ARG A 821 -36.99 -20.90 -24.01
CA ARG A 821 -37.04 -19.46 -23.67
C ARG A 821 -38.46 -18.98 -23.78
N CYS A 822 -39.03 -18.47 -22.68
CA CYS A 822 -40.35 -17.91 -22.59
C CYS A 822 -40.26 -16.40 -22.29
N GLU A 823 -40.96 -15.58 -23.00
CA GLU A 823 -40.84 -14.12 -22.91
C GLU A 823 -42.20 -13.49 -22.59
N LEU A 824 -42.16 -12.48 -21.72
CA LEU A 824 -43.28 -11.59 -21.42
C LEU A 824 -42.79 -10.14 -21.61
N ALA A 825 -43.58 -9.33 -22.33
CA ALA A 825 -43.24 -7.91 -22.53
C ALA A 825 -43.17 -7.19 -21.16
N SER A 826 -44.06 -7.53 -20.25
CA SER A 826 -44.02 -7.04 -18.86
C SER A 826 -44.76 -7.95 -17.91
N LEU A 827 -44.42 -7.86 -16.60
CA LEU A 827 -45.13 -8.51 -15.51
C LEU A 827 -45.37 -7.47 -14.41
N ALA A 828 -46.64 -7.12 -14.19
CA ALA A 828 -47.05 -6.12 -13.19
C ALA A 828 -46.69 -6.56 -11.80
N GLN A 829 -46.55 -5.61 -10.87
CA GLN A 829 -46.43 -5.94 -9.44
C GLN A 829 -47.58 -6.86 -8.96
N GLY A 830 -47.26 -7.92 -8.24
CA GLY A 830 -48.20 -8.93 -7.80
C GLY A 830 -48.68 -9.83 -8.93
N GLY A 831 -48.30 -9.57 -10.17
CA GLY A 831 -48.63 -10.40 -11.33
C GLY A 831 -47.86 -11.72 -11.33
N ALA A 832 -48.46 -12.73 -11.94
CA ALA A 832 -47.81 -14.01 -12.19
C ALA A 832 -48.11 -14.55 -13.58
N ALA A 833 -47.16 -15.31 -14.09
CA ALA A 833 -47.28 -16.01 -15.37
C ALA A 833 -46.83 -17.45 -15.20
N SER A 834 -47.41 -18.37 -15.96
CA SER A 834 -47.03 -19.79 -15.89
C SER A 834 -46.74 -20.33 -17.28
N PHE A 835 -45.74 -21.21 -17.36
CA PHE A 835 -45.33 -21.89 -18.56
C PHE A 835 -45.27 -23.40 -18.31
N THR A 836 -45.62 -24.19 -19.30
CA THR A 836 -45.54 -25.65 -19.21
C THR A 836 -44.60 -26.14 -20.31
N ILE A 837 -43.58 -26.86 -19.92
CA ILE A 837 -42.64 -27.51 -20.83
C ILE A 837 -42.86 -29.03 -20.77
N THR A 838 -43.17 -29.63 -21.89
CA THR A 838 -43.33 -31.06 -22.01
C THR A 838 -42.10 -31.65 -22.69
N THR A 839 -41.55 -32.67 -22.11
CA THR A 839 -40.36 -33.37 -22.63
C THR A 839 -40.59 -34.88 -22.58
N SER A 840 -40.13 -35.59 -23.58
CA SER A 840 -40.06 -37.04 -23.55
C SER A 840 -38.82 -37.53 -22.81
N VAL A 841 -38.93 -38.55 -22.00
CA VAL A 841 -37.80 -39.09 -21.25
C VAL A 841 -37.04 -40.13 -22.10
N SER A 842 -35.72 -39.91 -22.25
CA SER A 842 -34.85 -40.83 -22.99
C SER A 842 -34.19 -41.84 -22.06
N GLY A 843 -34.47 -43.12 -22.26
CA GLY A 843 -33.86 -44.28 -21.59
C GLY A 843 -34.57 -44.81 -20.35
N LYS A 844 -34.49 -46.12 -20.11
CA LYS A 844 -35.10 -46.85 -18.98
C LYS A 844 -34.15 -46.82 -17.75
N GLY A 845 -33.93 -45.63 -17.18
CA GLY A 845 -33.10 -45.51 -15.97
C GLY A 845 -33.89 -44.96 -14.79
N ASN A 846 -33.82 -45.61 -13.61
CA ASN A 846 -34.54 -45.26 -12.38
C ASN A 846 -34.00 -44.02 -11.63
N GLY A 847 -33.05 -43.26 -12.21
CA GLY A 847 -32.44 -42.09 -11.58
C GLY A 847 -33.26 -40.80 -11.69
N TRP A 848 -33.09 -39.86 -10.75
CA TRP A 848 -33.71 -38.56 -10.78
C TRP A 848 -33.30 -37.75 -12.02
N ILE A 849 -34.26 -37.03 -12.58
CA ILE A 849 -34.03 -36.02 -13.60
C ILE A 849 -34.17 -34.67 -12.90
N THR A 850 -33.11 -33.90 -12.87
CA THR A 850 -33.11 -32.54 -12.34
C THR A 850 -33.14 -31.54 -13.49
N ASN A 851 -34.02 -30.56 -13.39
CA ASN A 851 -34.17 -29.52 -14.40
C ASN A 851 -34.26 -28.16 -13.73
N THR A 852 -33.40 -27.22 -14.12
CA THR A 852 -33.26 -25.89 -13.53
C THR A 852 -33.65 -24.82 -14.55
N ALA A 853 -34.38 -23.81 -14.10
CA ALA A 853 -34.73 -22.65 -14.91
C ALA A 853 -34.41 -21.37 -14.17
N GLN A 854 -34.17 -20.31 -14.94
CA GLN A 854 -33.87 -18.95 -14.43
C GLN A 854 -34.82 -17.92 -15.03
N VAL A 855 -35.08 -16.84 -14.30
CA VAL A 855 -35.83 -15.68 -14.78
C VAL A 855 -34.98 -14.43 -14.69
N SER A 856 -35.13 -13.53 -15.66
CA SER A 856 -34.49 -12.22 -15.69
C SER A 856 -35.42 -11.16 -16.28
N SER A 857 -35.13 -9.89 -16.07
CA SER A 857 -35.85 -8.77 -16.68
C SER A 857 -34.91 -7.60 -16.97
N SER A 858 -35.34 -6.65 -17.77
CA SER A 858 -34.61 -5.39 -17.96
C SER A 858 -34.84 -4.40 -16.82
N THR A 859 -35.85 -4.60 -15.97
CA THR A 859 -36.01 -3.87 -14.72
C THR A 859 -35.12 -4.51 -13.68
N PRO A 860 -34.23 -3.76 -12.98
CA PRO A 860 -33.34 -4.29 -11.98
C PRO A 860 -34.05 -5.09 -10.89
N ASP A 861 -33.55 -6.25 -10.59
CA ASP A 861 -34.03 -7.11 -9.52
C ASP A 861 -32.96 -7.22 -8.43
N PRO A 862 -33.17 -6.59 -7.27
CA PRO A 862 -32.19 -6.62 -6.18
C PRO A 862 -32.14 -7.94 -5.43
N ASN A 863 -33.07 -8.88 -5.67
CA ASN A 863 -33.13 -10.18 -5.02
C ASN A 863 -33.02 -11.31 -6.05
N THR A 864 -31.86 -11.46 -6.64
CA THR A 864 -31.62 -12.48 -7.67
C THR A 864 -31.60 -13.92 -7.12
N ALA A 865 -31.56 -14.10 -5.79
CA ALA A 865 -31.56 -15.42 -5.17
C ALA A 865 -32.84 -16.24 -5.40
N ASN A 866 -33.99 -15.59 -5.66
CA ASN A 866 -35.27 -16.26 -5.95
C ASN A 866 -35.54 -16.36 -7.47
N ASN A 867 -34.59 -15.97 -8.32
CA ASN A 867 -34.71 -15.98 -9.78
C ASN A 867 -34.38 -17.36 -10.40
N THR A 868 -33.98 -18.32 -9.60
CA THR A 868 -33.65 -19.66 -10.09
C THR A 868 -34.51 -20.71 -9.38
N ALA A 869 -35.06 -21.64 -10.13
CA ALA A 869 -35.84 -22.73 -9.58
C ALA A 869 -35.49 -24.08 -10.20
N THR A 870 -35.38 -25.08 -9.35
CA THR A 870 -35.02 -26.44 -9.74
C THR A 870 -36.10 -27.41 -9.36
N ALA A 871 -36.48 -28.29 -10.28
CA ALA A 871 -37.40 -29.38 -10.02
C ALA A 871 -36.75 -30.73 -10.34
N ARG A 872 -37.12 -31.73 -9.53
CA ARG A 872 -36.66 -33.10 -9.71
C ARG A 872 -37.89 -34.02 -9.93
N LEU A 873 -37.78 -34.94 -10.85
CA LEU A 873 -38.76 -35.98 -11.07
C LEU A 873 -38.11 -37.33 -11.31
N ARG A 874 -38.83 -38.37 -11.03
CA ARG A 874 -38.37 -39.74 -11.27
C ARG A 874 -39.26 -40.31 -12.37
N PRO A 875 -38.73 -40.81 -13.50
CA PRO A 875 -39.46 -41.43 -14.60
C PRO A 875 -40.17 -42.72 -14.21
#